data_fd9ead5a25627fc6aa8fc44ec3362474
#
_entry.id   fd9ead5a25627fc6aa8fc44ec3362474
#
_cell.length_a   1.000
_cell.length_b   1.000
_cell.length_c   1.000
_cell.angle_alpha   90.00
_cell.angle_beta   90.00
_cell.angle_gamma   90.00
#
_symmetry.space_group_name_H-M   'P 1'
#
loop_
_entity.id
_entity.type
_entity.pdbx_description
1 polymer ?
#
loop_
_entity_poly.entity_id
_entity_poly.type
_entity_poly.pdbx_seq_one_letter_code
_entity_poly.pdbx_strand_id
1 'polypeptide(L)'
;MSDTDVTEDSPSTEVETGLADEDSLPVTDVEEVTIWAPEPGPDSDDIVSLSVEEWIQSVDFTSTEDVPIPDRLVDQVIGQEAGSVVIKKAAEQRRHMLMIGDPGTGKSMLARSMTDLLPKESLEDLLIYPNEDDENEPRVRSVPAGRGDRIVKLQKESMRTQRDRSQKMLLIAFAAVGFLLVLATIQSGDILTLLFGGFLLMFGYMFIRGRLSSGDESRIPKVLVKHDSKALPPFVDATATLSGSLLGDVRHDPFQSGGMETPAHDRVEPGAIHRAHKGVLYIDEVNLLRLEEQQALLTAMQERAFPISGRSERSSGALTKTEPVPCDFILIAAGNLDAIQGMHPALRSRIRGYGYEVYVNSEMPDTARNRRRLIRFIAQEVRRDLGTSREIPHFDKSAVAIILREAQRRAGRRGKLSLRLRELGGLVRIAGDLAMEEGAAVATAAHVLGARNIAKPLEQQVADRMIERRQDYAMVVNSGERVGRVNGLAVLGANSGLSDFSGIMLPVEALVTPSQGGGGKIHATGGLSDLAKESVTNVSAVIKKLTGKNISDYDIHIQFVDTHGVDGDSASITIATAIISALENIPIHQNLAMTGSLSVRGEVLPIGGVTAKIEAAARSGIKTIVIPRANMQDVLLDEKYEKMVNVVPVDSLDEVMEFALIKHAGKEGLVERLGAVIDRLTPLPTKSTSA
;
A
#
# COMPACT_ATOMS: atom_id res chain seq x y z
N MET A 1 -18.48 -58.10 33.20
CA MET A 1 -19.85 -58.37 33.54
C MET A 1 -20.64 -57.44 32.68
N SER A 2 -21.09 -58.03 31.71
CA SER A 2 -22.30 -58.27 30.91
C SER A 2 -22.70 -57.10 30.08
N ASP A 3 -22.43 -57.08 28.79
CA ASP A 3 -23.23 -57.69 27.67
C ASP A 3 -24.67 -57.31 27.73
N THR A 4 -25.13 -56.54 26.71
CA THR A 4 -26.29 -56.93 25.91
C THR A 4 -26.28 -56.15 24.58
N ASP A 5 -26.12 -56.90 23.52
CA ASP A 5 -26.53 -56.65 22.14
C ASP A 5 -28.04 -56.37 22.04
N VAL A 6 -28.43 -55.45 21.16
CA VAL A 6 -29.66 -55.55 20.34
C VAL A 6 -29.42 -54.97 18.97
N THR A 7 -29.41 -55.84 18.02
CA THR A 7 -29.61 -55.61 16.59
C THR A 7 -31.08 -55.16 16.33
N GLU A 8 -31.28 -54.25 15.36
CA GLU A 8 -32.31 -54.42 14.27
C GLU A 8 -32.48 -53.16 13.42
N ASP A 9 -32.30 -53.41 12.20
CA ASP A 9 -33.07 -53.07 10.99
C ASP A 9 -33.05 -51.67 10.42
N SER A 10 -32.39 -51.60 9.26
CA SER A 10 -32.54 -50.58 8.23
C SER A 10 -33.87 -50.71 7.50
N PRO A 11 -34.44 -49.64 6.98
CA PRO A 11 -34.78 -49.62 5.58
C PRO A 11 -34.08 -48.50 4.81
N SER A 12 -33.40 -48.89 3.77
CA SER A 12 -32.96 -48.14 2.63
C SER A 12 -34.08 -47.30 2.03
N THR A 13 -33.90 -45.98 2.05
CA THR A 13 -34.65 -45.08 1.16
C THR A 13 -33.62 -44.40 0.25
N GLU A 14 -33.62 -44.85 -0.99
CA GLU A 14 -32.97 -44.15 -2.10
C GLU A 14 -33.53 -42.73 -2.19
N VAL A 15 -32.70 -41.74 -1.98
CA VAL A 15 -32.99 -40.36 -2.36
C VAL A 15 -32.24 -40.10 -3.65
N GLU A 16 -32.99 -40.09 -4.74
CA GLU A 16 -32.57 -39.55 -6.03
C GLU A 16 -31.97 -38.15 -5.82
N THR A 17 -30.67 -38.02 -6.01
CA THR A 17 -30.04 -36.74 -6.19
C THR A 17 -30.34 -36.22 -7.58
N GLY A 18 -31.44 -35.49 -7.71
CA GLY A 18 -31.66 -34.60 -8.84
C GLY A 18 -30.64 -33.48 -8.76
N LEU A 19 -29.62 -33.56 -9.60
CA LEU A 19 -28.79 -32.43 -9.97
C LEU A 19 -29.69 -31.42 -10.69
N ALA A 20 -30.19 -30.44 -9.97
CA ALA A 20 -30.77 -29.26 -10.58
C ALA A 20 -29.62 -28.47 -11.20
N ASP A 21 -29.75 -28.19 -12.49
CA ASP A 21 -28.93 -27.30 -13.26
C ASP A 21 -28.70 -26.00 -12.47
N GLU A 22 -27.44 -25.64 -12.27
CA GLU A 22 -27.05 -24.32 -11.79
C GLU A 22 -27.57 -23.28 -12.79
N ASP A 23 -28.73 -22.71 -12.48
CA ASP A 23 -29.19 -21.49 -13.11
C ASP A 23 -28.07 -20.43 -13.03
N SER A 24 -27.44 -20.20 -14.16
CA SER A 24 -26.61 -19.06 -14.42
C SER A 24 -27.42 -17.81 -14.06
N LEU A 25 -27.06 -17.19 -12.93
CA LEU A 25 -27.55 -15.86 -12.57
C LEU A 25 -27.32 -14.94 -13.78
N PRO A 26 -28.31 -14.20 -14.25
CA PRO A 26 -28.13 -13.28 -15.35
C PRO A 26 -27.04 -12.29 -14.93
N VAL A 27 -25.95 -12.28 -15.67
CA VAL A 27 -24.99 -11.21 -15.67
C VAL A 27 -25.78 -10.00 -16.17
N THR A 28 -26.31 -9.21 -15.24
CA THR A 28 -26.91 -7.93 -15.58
C THR A 28 -25.85 -7.15 -16.32
N ASP A 29 -26.14 -6.79 -17.55
CA ASP A 29 -25.36 -5.94 -18.41
C ASP A 29 -24.84 -4.76 -17.58
N VAL A 30 -23.57 -4.84 -17.20
CA VAL A 30 -22.81 -3.67 -16.82
C VAL A 30 -22.75 -2.89 -18.13
N GLU A 31 -23.51 -1.78 -18.25
CA GLU A 31 -23.29 -0.82 -19.31
C GLU A 31 -21.77 -0.57 -19.35
N GLU A 32 -21.11 -1.19 -20.30
CA GLU A 32 -19.74 -0.93 -20.64
C GLU A 32 -19.70 0.55 -21.02
N VAL A 33 -19.26 1.36 -20.06
CA VAL A 33 -18.78 2.68 -20.40
C VAL A 33 -17.78 2.44 -21.51
N THR A 34 -18.13 2.92 -22.69
CA THR A 34 -17.39 2.73 -23.93
C THR A 34 -15.95 3.15 -23.65
N ILE A 35 -15.14 2.19 -23.24
CA ILE A 35 -13.69 2.35 -23.17
C ILE A 35 -13.33 2.68 -24.60
N TRP A 36 -12.91 3.94 -24.85
CA TRP A 36 -12.48 4.43 -26.14
C TRP A 36 -12.16 3.27 -27.10
N ALA A 37 -13.13 2.92 -27.91
CA ALA A 37 -13.09 1.85 -28.88
C ALA A 37 -12.98 2.47 -30.25
N PRO A 38 -11.87 2.29 -30.94
CA PRO A 38 -11.98 2.00 -32.35
C PRO A 38 -12.66 0.62 -32.50
N GLU A 39 -13.42 0.42 -33.57
CA GLU A 39 -14.21 -0.76 -33.84
C GLU A 39 -13.55 -2.09 -33.42
N PRO A 40 -14.30 -3.10 -32.96
CA PRO A 40 -13.78 -4.28 -32.33
C PRO A 40 -12.92 -5.10 -33.30
N GLY A 41 -11.63 -4.88 -33.25
CA GLY A 41 -10.71 -5.98 -33.44
C GLY A 41 -10.90 -6.90 -32.22
N PRO A 42 -10.63 -8.21 -32.34
CA PRO A 42 -10.92 -9.14 -31.28
C PRO A 42 -10.31 -8.64 -29.97
N ASP A 43 -11.17 -8.23 -29.03
CA ASP A 43 -10.81 -8.06 -27.62
C ASP A 43 -10.56 -9.46 -27.06
N SER A 44 -9.52 -10.11 -27.59
CA SER A 44 -9.04 -11.33 -27.01
C SER A 44 -8.41 -10.94 -25.67
N ASP A 45 -8.87 -11.55 -24.60
CA ASP A 45 -8.16 -11.55 -23.30
C ASP A 45 -6.80 -12.27 -23.45
N ASP A 46 -6.39 -12.59 -24.67
CA ASP A 46 -5.14 -13.23 -25.01
C ASP A 46 -3.97 -12.27 -24.82
N ILE A 47 -2.87 -12.80 -24.31
CA ILE A 47 -1.61 -12.08 -24.18
C ILE A 47 -1.16 -11.61 -25.56
N VAL A 48 -0.86 -10.31 -25.68
CA VAL A 48 -0.43 -9.73 -26.95
C VAL A 48 0.96 -10.26 -27.31
N SER A 49 1.06 -10.92 -28.46
CA SER A 49 2.33 -11.44 -28.99
C SER A 49 3.21 -10.36 -29.63
N LEU A 50 2.60 -9.25 -30.06
CA LEU A 50 3.31 -8.12 -30.67
C LEU A 50 4.12 -7.33 -29.62
N SER A 51 5.29 -6.83 -30.04
CA SER A 51 6.05 -5.89 -29.21
C SER A 51 5.20 -4.66 -28.87
N VAL A 52 5.54 -3.95 -27.79
CA VAL A 52 4.82 -2.73 -27.42
C VAL A 52 4.92 -1.68 -28.51
N GLU A 53 6.08 -1.57 -29.14
CA GLU A 53 6.39 -0.62 -30.21
C GLU A 53 5.55 -0.89 -31.48
N GLU A 54 5.38 -2.15 -31.85
CA GLU A 54 4.54 -2.54 -32.99
C GLU A 54 3.05 -2.36 -32.68
N TRP A 55 2.63 -2.80 -31.49
CA TRP A 55 1.24 -2.73 -31.07
C TRP A 55 0.75 -1.28 -30.98
N ILE A 56 1.55 -0.35 -30.42
CA ILE A 56 1.10 1.04 -30.21
C ILE A 56 0.89 1.78 -31.54
N GLN A 57 1.58 1.39 -32.63
CA GLN A 57 1.34 1.97 -33.95
C GLN A 57 -0.05 1.62 -34.50
N SER A 58 -0.62 0.48 -34.06
CA SER A 58 -1.97 0.05 -34.47
C SER A 58 -3.08 0.76 -33.68
N VAL A 59 -2.75 1.48 -32.60
CA VAL A 59 -3.73 2.19 -31.77
C VAL A 59 -3.95 3.60 -32.32
N ASP A 60 -5.21 4.01 -32.45
CA ASP A 60 -5.56 5.33 -33.01
C ASP A 60 -5.60 6.40 -31.91
N PHE A 61 -4.53 7.11 -31.70
CA PHE A 61 -4.39 8.34 -30.92
C PHE A 61 -3.08 9.03 -31.31
N THR A 62 -2.97 10.33 -31.17
CA THR A 62 -1.74 11.09 -31.44
C THR A 62 -0.98 11.36 -30.16
N SER A 63 -1.68 11.78 -29.14
CA SER A 63 -1.14 12.06 -27.82
C SER A 63 -2.12 11.61 -26.72
N THR A 64 -1.69 11.63 -25.47
CA THR A 64 -2.56 11.33 -24.33
C THR A 64 -3.70 12.34 -24.14
N GLU A 65 -3.72 13.45 -24.88
CA GLU A 65 -4.81 14.41 -24.92
C GLU A 65 -6.07 13.80 -25.53
N ASP A 66 -5.91 12.94 -26.54
CA ASP A 66 -7.00 12.28 -27.27
C ASP A 66 -7.70 11.18 -26.43
N VAL A 67 -7.11 10.80 -25.29
CA VAL A 67 -7.57 9.67 -24.49
C VAL A 67 -8.67 10.09 -23.52
N PRO A 68 -9.91 9.57 -23.64
CA PRO A 68 -11.02 9.91 -22.76
C PRO A 68 -10.79 9.33 -21.34
N ILE A 69 -11.10 10.15 -20.34
CA ILE A 69 -11.07 9.76 -18.93
C ILE A 69 -12.51 9.76 -18.39
N PRO A 70 -12.99 8.67 -17.80
CA PRO A 70 -14.29 8.61 -17.16
C PRO A 70 -14.43 9.62 -16.01
N ASP A 71 -15.62 10.18 -15.81
CA ASP A 71 -15.87 11.14 -14.72
C ASP A 71 -15.90 10.45 -13.35
N ARG A 72 -16.42 9.22 -13.29
CA ARG A 72 -16.56 8.47 -12.03
C ARG A 72 -15.24 7.83 -11.64
N LEU A 73 -14.82 7.99 -10.38
CA LEU A 73 -13.59 7.41 -9.86
C LEU A 73 -13.56 5.87 -9.96
N VAL A 74 -14.72 5.22 -9.78
CA VAL A 74 -14.83 3.76 -9.88
C VAL A 74 -14.44 3.24 -11.26
N ASP A 75 -14.72 4.00 -12.32
CA ASP A 75 -14.43 3.63 -13.69
C ASP A 75 -12.99 4.04 -14.10
N GLN A 76 -12.33 4.88 -13.30
CA GLN A 76 -10.93 5.25 -13.45
C GLN A 76 -9.96 4.20 -12.88
N VAL A 77 -10.43 3.28 -12.04
CA VAL A 77 -9.61 2.22 -11.45
C VAL A 77 -9.06 1.30 -12.54
N ILE A 78 -7.78 0.92 -12.43
CA ILE A 78 -7.08 0.13 -13.43
C ILE A 78 -6.58 -1.18 -12.84
N GLY A 79 -6.86 -2.30 -13.53
CA GLY A 79 -6.32 -3.62 -13.22
C GLY A 79 -6.81 -4.25 -11.93
N GLN A 80 -7.87 -3.69 -11.31
CA GLN A 80 -8.45 -4.17 -10.05
C GLN A 80 -9.92 -4.56 -10.22
N GLU A 81 -10.25 -5.34 -11.26
CA GLU A 81 -11.62 -5.69 -11.61
C GLU A 81 -12.34 -6.39 -10.45
N ALA A 82 -11.70 -7.41 -9.87
CA ALA A 82 -12.26 -8.13 -8.72
C ALA A 82 -12.49 -7.18 -7.53
N GLY A 83 -11.55 -6.27 -7.27
CA GLY A 83 -11.68 -5.24 -6.24
C GLY A 83 -12.84 -4.29 -6.53
N SER A 84 -13.02 -3.87 -7.78
CA SER A 84 -14.10 -2.96 -8.20
C SER A 84 -15.48 -3.61 -8.05
N VAL A 85 -15.63 -4.90 -8.38
CA VAL A 85 -16.88 -5.64 -8.16
C VAL A 85 -17.21 -5.74 -6.67
N VAL A 86 -16.22 -6.06 -5.84
CA VAL A 86 -16.42 -6.18 -4.39
C VAL A 86 -16.75 -4.82 -3.76
N ILE A 87 -16.11 -3.72 -4.20
CA ILE A 87 -16.44 -2.36 -3.72
C ILE A 87 -17.88 -1.98 -4.04
N LYS A 88 -18.39 -2.28 -5.25
CA LYS A 88 -19.78 -2.04 -5.61
C LYS A 88 -20.73 -2.75 -4.65
N LYS A 89 -20.50 -4.04 -4.41
CA LYS A 89 -21.31 -4.84 -3.46
C LYS A 89 -21.18 -4.32 -2.01
N ALA A 90 -19.97 -3.93 -1.59
CA ALA A 90 -19.74 -3.41 -0.26
C ALA A 90 -20.45 -2.06 -0.05
N ALA A 91 -20.46 -1.19 -1.05
CA ALA A 91 -21.18 0.08 -1.01
C ALA A 91 -22.69 -0.11 -0.92
N GLU A 92 -23.28 -0.96 -1.78
CA GLU A 92 -24.71 -1.29 -1.79
C GLU A 92 -25.19 -1.85 -0.44
N GLN A 93 -24.38 -2.74 0.14
CA GLN A 93 -24.71 -3.42 1.40
C GLN A 93 -24.19 -2.68 2.65
N ARG A 94 -23.52 -1.54 2.49
CA ARG A 94 -22.84 -0.78 3.57
C ARG A 94 -21.96 -1.66 4.44
N ARG A 95 -21.11 -2.50 3.83
CA ARG A 95 -20.21 -3.43 4.52
C ARG A 95 -18.78 -2.91 4.59
N HIS A 96 -18.11 -3.24 5.67
CA HIS A 96 -16.69 -2.92 5.86
C HIS A 96 -15.80 -3.76 4.95
N MET A 97 -14.57 -3.28 4.69
CA MET A 97 -13.62 -3.98 3.83
C MET A 97 -12.22 -4.00 4.43
N LEU A 98 -11.49 -5.09 4.13
CA LEU A 98 -10.04 -5.20 4.32
C LEU A 98 -9.39 -5.40 2.95
N MET A 99 -8.48 -4.50 2.59
CA MET A 99 -7.72 -4.56 1.34
C MET A 99 -6.25 -4.85 1.63
N ILE A 100 -5.74 -5.97 1.11
CA ILE A 100 -4.35 -6.37 1.26
C ILE A 100 -3.67 -6.34 -0.11
N GLY A 101 -2.49 -5.76 -0.18
CA GLY A 101 -1.69 -5.71 -1.40
C GLY A 101 -0.47 -4.81 -1.26
N ASP A 102 0.39 -4.84 -2.28
CA ASP A 102 1.65 -4.09 -2.28
C ASP A 102 1.42 -2.57 -2.20
N PRO A 103 2.40 -1.81 -1.68
CA PRO A 103 2.35 -0.35 -1.71
C PRO A 103 2.25 0.18 -3.14
N GLY A 104 1.46 1.23 -3.36
CA GLY A 104 1.36 1.89 -4.67
C GLY A 104 0.47 1.20 -5.72
N THR A 105 -0.26 0.13 -5.37
CA THR A 105 -1.16 -0.62 -6.27
C THR A 105 -2.57 0.00 -6.42
N GLY A 106 -2.79 1.21 -5.90
CA GLY A 106 -4.06 1.93 -6.06
C GLY A 106 -5.11 1.67 -4.98
N LYS A 107 -4.76 1.06 -3.83
CA LYS A 107 -5.68 0.80 -2.70
C LYS A 107 -6.50 2.03 -2.29
N SER A 108 -5.85 3.17 -2.10
CA SER A 108 -6.52 4.42 -1.68
C SER A 108 -7.48 4.96 -2.75
N MET A 109 -7.14 4.82 -4.03
CA MET A 109 -8.02 5.22 -5.14
C MET A 109 -9.25 4.30 -5.23
N LEU A 110 -9.02 2.99 -5.10
CA LEU A 110 -10.08 2.00 -5.05
C LEU A 110 -11.01 2.25 -3.85
N ALA A 111 -10.47 2.57 -2.67
CA ALA A 111 -11.26 2.92 -1.49
C ALA A 111 -12.08 4.20 -1.71
N ARG A 112 -11.47 5.23 -2.29
CA ARG A 112 -12.15 6.50 -2.56
C ARG A 112 -13.28 6.35 -3.57
N SER A 113 -13.15 5.44 -4.53
CA SER A 113 -14.19 5.18 -5.54
C SER A 113 -15.52 4.71 -4.92
N MET A 114 -15.50 4.18 -3.68
CA MET A 114 -16.72 3.82 -2.97
C MET A 114 -17.66 5.02 -2.74
N THR A 115 -17.12 6.23 -2.58
CA THR A 115 -17.96 7.42 -2.35
C THR A 115 -18.89 7.75 -3.52
N ASP A 116 -18.52 7.39 -4.75
CA ASP A 116 -19.36 7.58 -5.94
C ASP A 116 -20.60 6.67 -5.94
N LEU A 117 -20.56 5.61 -5.14
CA LEU A 117 -21.57 4.55 -5.08
C LEU A 117 -22.51 4.69 -3.88
N LEU A 118 -22.17 5.52 -2.91
CA LEU A 118 -22.96 5.72 -1.71
C LEU A 118 -24.09 6.75 -1.94
N PRO A 119 -25.28 6.55 -1.32
CA PRO A 119 -26.40 7.48 -1.46
C PRO A 119 -26.10 8.83 -0.81
N LYS A 120 -26.36 9.93 -1.53
CA LYS A 120 -26.14 11.33 -1.08
C LYS A 120 -27.22 11.81 -0.11
N GLU A 121 -28.42 11.26 -0.22
CA GLU A 121 -29.60 11.71 0.54
C GLU A 121 -29.55 11.32 2.03
N SER A 122 -28.62 10.47 2.42
CA SER A 122 -28.47 10.01 3.81
C SER A 122 -27.54 10.87 4.66
N LEU A 123 -27.00 11.97 4.13
CA LEU A 123 -26.03 12.81 4.85
C LEU A 123 -26.73 13.64 5.95
N GLU A 124 -26.06 13.72 7.09
CA GLU A 124 -26.54 14.41 8.30
C GLU A 124 -25.47 15.37 8.84
N ASP A 125 -25.91 16.55 9.32
CA ASP A 125 -25.09 17.43 10.14
C ASP A 125 -25.21 17.00 11.60
N LEU A 126 -24.11 17.00 12.35
CA LEU A 126 -24.10 16.74 13.79
C LEU A 126 -23.93 18.03 14.56
N LEU A 127 -24.86 18.27 15.48
CA LEU A 127 -24.88 19.44 16.35
C LEU A 127 -24.63 18.99 17.79
N ILE A 128 -23.86 19.78 18.54
CA ILE A 128 -23.64 19.57 19.96
C ILE A 128 -24.25 20.74 20.74
N TYR A 129 -25.03 20.40 21.73
CA TYR A 129 -25.78 21.32 22.59
C TYR A 129 -25.21 21.28 24.01
N PRO A 130 -25.25 22.40 24.72
CA PRO A 130 -25.02 22.37 26.16
C PRO A 130 -26.09 21.52 26.84
N ASN A 131 -25.70 20.83 27.91
CA ASN A 131 -26.60 20.07 28.74
C ASN A 131 -26.85 20.89 30.05
N GLU A 132 -28.10 21.25 30.31
CA GLU A 132 -28.46 22.03 31.53
C GLU A 132 -28.40 21.16 32.81
N ASP A 133 -28.49 19.81 32.68
CA ASP A 133 -28.48 18.90 33.79
C ASP A 133 -27.02 18.54 34.22
N ASP A 134 -26.10 18.43 33.24
CA ASP A 134 -24.67 18.18 33.47
C ASP A 134 -23.83 18.90 32.39
N GLU A 135 -23.13 19.97 32.78
CA GLU A 135 -22.26 20.73 31.86
C GLU A 135 -21.14 19.90 31.25
N ASN A 136 -20.73 18.81 31.88
CA ASN A 136 -19.67 17.92 31.41
C ASN A 136 -20.15 16.81 30.46
N GLU A 137 -21.48 16.67 30.28
CA GLU A 137 -22.09 15.73 29.34
C GLU A 137 -22.91 16.42 28.25
N PRO A 138 -22.28 17.10 27.27
CA PRO A 138 -22.95 17.78 26.17
C PRO A 138 -23.83 16.81 25.36
N ARG A 139 -25.04 17.28 24.99
CA ARG A 139 -26.01 16.51 24.20
C ARG A 139 -25.73 16.61 22.70
N VAL A 140 -26.02 15.53 21.96
CA VAL A 140 -25.80 15.48 20.52
C VAL A 140 -27.10 15.27 19.76
N ARG A 141 -27.27 15.99 18.64
CA ARG A 141 -28.42 15.88 17.75
C ARG A 141 -27.97 15.78 16.30
N SER A 142 -28.57 14.87 15.53
CA SER A 142 -28.42 14.81 14.09
C SER A 142 -29.54 15.55 13.39
N VAL A 143 -29.22 16.23 12.29
CA VAL A 143 -30.18 16.92 11.43
C VAL A 143 -29.77 16.69 9.96
N PRO A 144 -30.70 16.75 9.01
CA PRO A 144 -30.35 16.61 7.58
C PRO A 144 -29.25 17.59 7.14
N ALA A 145 -28.37 17.16 6.26
CA ALA A 145 -27.23 17.92 5.77
C ALA A 145 -27.61 19.33 5.28
N GLY A 146 -26.78 20.33 5.60
CA GLY A 146 -26.96 21.74 5.26
C GLY A 146 -27.94 22.49 6.15
N ARG A 147 -28.58 21.84 7.13
CA ARG A 147 -29.48 22.50 8.09
C ARG A 147 -28.78 22.97 9.37
N GLY A 148 -27.63 22.37 9.71
CA GLY A 148 -26.90 22.66 10.94
C GLY A 148 -26.54 24.13 11.08
N ASP A 149 -25.88 24.70 10.08
CA ASP A 149 -25.50 26.13 10.07
C ASP A 149 -26.74 27.08 10.17
N ARG A 150 -27.84 26.68 9.52
CA ARG A 150 -29.07 27.48 9.54
C ARG A 150 -29.70 27.50 10.93
N ILE A 151 -29.71 26.35 11.61
CA ILE A 151 -30.22 26.24 12.99
C ILE A 151 -29.38 27.11 13.92
N VAL A 152 -28.04 27.01 13.85
CA VAL A 152 -27.14 27.82 14.69
C VAL A 152 -27.32 29.30 14.41
N LYS A 153 -27.43 29.71 13.13
CA LYS A 153 -27.71 31.13 12.78
C LYS A 153 -29.02 31.61 13.35
N LEU A 154 -30.11 30.86 13.18
CA LEU A 154 -31.43 31.23 13.69
C LEU A 154 -31.44 31.33 15.22
N GLN A 155 -30.81 30.41 15.92
CA GLN A 155 -30.69 30.48 17.37
C GLN A 155 -29.86 31.68 17.81
N LYS A 156 -28.74 31.96 17.13
CA LYS A 156 -27.92 33.14 17.39
C LYS A 156 -28.71 34.46 17.18
N GLU A 157 -29.52 34.54 16.14
CA GLU A 157 -30.37 35.68 15.86
C GLU A 157 -31.48 35.81 16.89
N SER A 158 -32.12 34.70 17.28
CA SER A 158 -33.17 34.71 18.31
C SER A 158 -32.64 35.16 19.67
N MET A 159 -31.47 34.66 20.07
CA MET A 159 -30.79 35.08 21.29
C MET A 159 -30.41 36.56 21.27
N ARG A 160 -29.89 37.08 20.16
CA ARG A 160 -29.61 38.50 19.99
C ARG A 160 -30.86 39.33 20.13
N THR A 161 -31.95 38.93 19.49
CA THR A 161 -33.24 39.66 19.56
C THR A 161 -33.80 39.61 20.97
N GLN A 162 -33.71 38.52 21.67
CA GLN A 162 -34.14 38.35 23.06
C GLN A 162 -33.30 39.25 24.00
N ARG A 163 -31.98 39.25 23.82
CA ARG A 163 -31.03 40.09 24.55
C ARG A 163 -31.34 41.57 24.35
N ASP A 164 -31.57 41.99 23.10
CA ASP A 164 -31.94 43.39 22.80
C ASP A 164 -33.27 43.79 23.44
N ARG A 165 -34.25 42.88 23.45
CA ARG A 165 -35.53 43.11 24.14
C ARG A 165 -35.32 43.22 25.66
N SER A 166 -34.55 42.31 26.26
CA SER A 166 -34.27 42.34 27.70
C SER A 166 -33.50 43.61 28.09
N GLN A 167 -32.50 44.02 27.29
CA GLN A 167 -31.77 45.26 27.52
C GLN A 167 -32.67 46.50 27.38
N LYS A 168 -33.58 46.56 26.39
CA LYS A 168 -34.55 47.63 26.24
C LYS A 168 -35.54 47.67 27.41
N MET A 169 -36.06 46.53 27.86
CA MET A 169 -36.93 46.46 29.02
C MET A 169 -36.21 46.91 30.30
N LEU A 170 -34.95 46.49 30.50
CA LEU A 170 -34.14 46.94 31.61
C LEU A 170 -33.95 48.46 31.60
N LEU A 171 -33.64 49.03 30.44
CA LEU A 171 -33.47 50.47 30.26
C LEU A 171 -34.74 51.24 30.57
N ILE A 172 -35.90 50.75 30.09
CA ILE A 172 -37.23 51.34 30.39
C ILE A 172 -37.51 51.25 31.89
N ALA A 173 -37.24 50.10 32.54
CA ALA A 173 -37.44 49.92 33.98
C ALA A 173 -36.59 50.91 34.81
N PHE A 174 -35.28 51.02 34.47
CA PHE A 174 -34.40 51.99 35.16
C PHE A 174 -34.74 53.41 34.85
N ALA A 175 -35.23 53.76 33.65
CA ALA A 175 -35.73 55.10 33.32
C ALA A 175 -37.00 55.46 34.13
N ALA A 176 -37.94 54.51 34.30
CA ALA A 176 -39.10 54.67 35.14
C ALA A 176 -38.78 54.89 36.61
N VAL A 177 -37.83 54.10 37.14
CA VAL A 177 -37.37 54.30 38.54
C VAL A 177 -36.62 55.62 38.67
N GLY A 178 -35.81 56.02 37.69
CA GLY A 178 -35.19 57.36 37.64
C GLY A 178 -36.13 58.49 37.60
N PHE A 179 -37.24 58.39 36.81
CA PHE A 179 -38.28 59.34 36.74
C PHE A 179 -39.03 59.52 38.09
N LEU A 180 -39.32 58.38 38.75
CA LEU A 180 -39.95 58.42 40.09
C LEU A 180 -38.98 59.03 41.12
N LEU A 181 -37.70 58.80 41.02
CA LEU A 181 -36.68 59.40 41.88
C LEU A 181 -36.61 60.93 41.69
N VAL A 182 -36.70 61.41 40.45
CA VAL A 182 -36.76 62.84 40.13
C VAL A 182 -38.05 63.49 40.72
N LEU A 183 -39.22 62.82 40.57
CA LEU A 183 -40.48 63.31 41.16
C LEU A 183 -40.40 63.38 42.69
N ALA A 184 -39.80 62.39 43.36
CA ALA A 184 -39.63 62.39 44.81
C ALA A 184 -38.67 63.47 45.28
N THR A 185 -37.61 63.80 44.55
CA THR A 185 -36.72 64.94 44.87
C THR A 185 -37.32 66.27 44.64
N ILE A 186 -38.19 66.45 43.67
CA ILE A 186 -38.96 67.70 43.48
C ILE A 186 -39.88 67.93 44.65
N GLN A 187 -40.46 66.87 45.25
CA GLN A 187 -41.37 66.95 46.38
C GLN A 187 -40.67 67.14 47.72
N SER A 188 -39.45 66.61 47.89
CA SER A 188 -38.64 66.67 49.12
C SER A 188 -37.66 67.86 49.17
N GLY A 189 -37.31 68.47 48.05
CA GLY A 189 -36.33 69.55 47.95
C GLY A 189 -34.86 69.15 48.19
N ASP A 190 -34.53 67.86 48.28
CA ASP A 190 -33.21 67.36 48.68
C ASP A 190 -32.40 66.85 47.46
N ILE A 191 -31.48 67.70 46.96
CA ILE A 191 -30.60 67.42 45.80
C ILE A 191 -29.64 66.25 46.06
N LEU A 192 -29.30 66.00 47.34
CA LEU A 192 -28.39 64.94 47.72
C LEU A 192 -28.97 63.56 47.41
N THR A 193 -30.27 63.39 47.63
CA THR A 193 -31.05 62.19 47.29
C THR A 193 -31.06 61.91 45.79
N LEU A 194 -31.06 62.92 44.92
CA LEU A 194 -30.96 62.75 43.47
C LEU A 194 -29.57 62.25 43.03
N LEU A 195 -28.53 62.87 43.60
CA LEU A 195 -27.18 62.49 43.26
C LEU A 195 -26.82 61.06 43.70
N PHE A 196 -27.16 60.69 44.94
CA PHE A 196 -26.87 59.34 45.50
C PHE A 196 -27.76 58.27 44.87
N GLY A 197 -29.06 58.56 44.69
CA GLY A 197 -29.97 57.64 44.03
C GLY A 197 -29.69 57.47 42.56
N GLY A 198 -29.25 58.51 41.84
CA GLY A 198 -28.80 58.41 40.44
C GLY A 198 -27.56 57.62 40.24
N PHE A 199 -26.60 57.80 41.18
CA PHE A 199 -25.37 56.94 41.22
C PHE A 199 -25.69 55.48 41.44
N LEU A 200 -26.56 55.16 42.39
CA LEU A 200 -26.98 53.83 42.74
C LEU A 200 -27.74 53.13 41.60
N LEU A 201 -28.62 53.90 40.92
CA LEU A 201 -29.32 53.44 39.73
C LEU A 201 -28.37 53.15 38.57
N MET A 202 -27.40 54.03 38.32
CA MET A 202 -26.42 53.86 37.27
C MET A 202 -25.54 52.61 37.55
N PHE A 203 -25.09 52.44 38.80
CA PHE A 203 -24.30 51.30 39.20
C PHE A 203 -25.12 50.00 39.11
N GLY A 204 -26.36 50.00 39.59
CA GLY A 204 -27.28 48.87 39.48
C GLY A 204 -27.55 48.46 38.02
N TYR A 205 -27.79 49.46 37.13
CA TYR A 205 -27.96 49.23 35.71
C TYR A 205 -26.70 48.56 35.11
N MET A 206 -25.52 49.11 35.42
CA MET A 206 -24.27 48.60 34.87
C MET A 206 -23.98 47.17 35.35
N PHE A 207 -24.29 46.88 36.64
CA PHE A 207 -24.11 45.54 37.21
C PHE A 207 -25.05 44.49 36.63
N ILE A 208 -26.36 44.85 36.51
CA ILE A 208 -27.38 43.94 35.95
C ILE A 208 -27.17 43.76 34.46
N ARG A 209 -26.78 44.80 33.70
CA ARG A 209 -26.44 44.71 32.30
C ARG A 209 -25.24 43.81 32.07
N GLY A 210 -24.20 43.87 32.92
CA GLY A 210 -23.05 43.01 32.86
C GLY A 210 -23.40 41.52 33.05
N ARG A 211 -24.27 41.23 34.02
CA ARG A 211 -24.74 39.87 34.31
C ARG A 211 -25.63 39.25 33.23
N LEU A 212 -26.54 40.06 32.64
CA LEU A 212 -27.38 39.66 31.50
C LEU A 212 -26.58 39.45 30.22
N SER A 213 -25.37 40.03 30.12
CA SER A 213 -24.53 39.90 28.94
C SER A 213 -23.70 38.62 28.93
N SER A 214 -23.39 38.02 30.09
CA SER A 214 -22.42 36.91 30.19
C SER A 214 -23.04 35.50 30.05
N GLY A 215 -24.37 35.36 30.20
CA GLY A 215 -24.99 34.02 30.29
C GLY A 215 -25.54 33.41 28.99
N ASP A 216 -25.76 34.23 27.95
CA ASP A 216 -26.52 33.76 26.80
C ASP A 216 -25.71 33.10 25.68
N GLU A 217 -24.42 33.41 25.54
CA GLU A 217 -23.58 32.80 24.49
C GLU A 217 -23.27 31.32 24.74
N SER A 218 -23.30 30.90 26.01
CA SER A 218 -23.05 29.50 26.41
C SER A 218 -24.16 28.52 25.98
N ARG A 219 -25.32 29.00 25.54
CA ARG A 219 -26.49 28.17 25.16
C ARG A 219 -26.58 27.91 23.64
N ILE A 220 -25.67 28.45 22.85
CA ILE A 220 -25.72 28.31 21.40
C ILE A 220 -25.05 26.97 21.01
N PRO A 221 -25.72 26.10 20.25
CA PRO A 221 -25.09 24.83 19.82
C PRO A 221 -23.95 25.07 18.83
N LYS A 222 -22.98 24.19 18.85
CA LYS A 222 -21.88 24.12 17.88
C LYS A 222 -22.21 23.09 16.81
N VAL A 223 -21.90 23.38 15.53
CA VAL A 223 -21.89 22.35 14.49
C VAL A 223 -20.62 21.53 14.65
N LEU A 224 -20.78 20.26 15.02
CA LEU A 224 -19.67 19.34 15.24
C LEU A 224 -19.15 18.74 13.93
N VAL A 225 -20.08 18.26 13.07
CA VAL A 225 -19.77 17.75 11.74
C VAL A 225 -20.76 18.37 10.75
N LYS A 226 -20.24 18.88 9.65
CA LYS A 226 -21.01 19.54 8.60
C LYS A 226 -20.86 18.80 7.29
N HIS A 227 -21.98 18.57 6.61
CA HIS A 227 -22.01 18.05 5.25
C HIS A 227 -22.76 19.00 4.32
N ASP A 228 -22.28 19.10 3.08
CA ASP A 228 -23.05 19.77 2.04
C ASP A 228 -24.07 18.78 1.45
N SER A 229 -25.35 19.19 1.37
CA SER A 229 -26.43 18.36 0.81
C SER A 229 -26.23 17.96 -0.66
N LYS A 230 -25.34 18.63 -1.38
CA LYS A 230 -25.00 18.36 -2.78
C LYS A 230 -23.66 17.59 -2.95
N ALA A 231 -22.88 17.49 -1.89
CA ALA A 231 -21.57 16.82 -1.94
C ALA A 231 -21.72 15.30 -1.98
N LEU A 232 -20.63 14.65 -2.43
CA LEU A 232 -20.47 13.21 -2.25
C LEU A 232 -20.33 12.87 -0.76
N PRO A 233 -20.68 11.64 -0.35
CA PRO A 233 -20.41 11.15 0.98
C PRO A 233 -18.94 11.32 1.37
N PRO A 234 -18.64 11.65 2.64
CA PRO A 234 -17.28 11.97 3.04
C PRO A 234 -16.34 10.77 2.89
N PHE A 235 -15.13 11.02 2.37
CA PHE A 235 -14.00 10.12 2.45
C PHE A 235 -12.98 10.70 3.42
N VAL A 236 -12.84 10.05 4.57
CA VAL A 236 -11.92 10.49 5.61
C VAL A 236 -10.74 9.52 5.68
N ASP A 237 -9.58 10.02 5.32
CA ASP A 237 -8.31 9.29 5.48
C ASP A 237 -7.80 9.52 6.91
N ALA A 238 -7.73 8.43 7.66
CA ALA A 238 -7.26 8.40 9.06
C ALA A 238 -5.97 7.58 9.21
N THR A 239 -5.20 7.45 8.14
CA THR A 239 -3.91 6.76 8.15
C THR A 239 -2.94 7.44 9.11
N ALA A 240 -2.30 6.66 9.99
CA ALA A 240 -1.32 7.13 10.97
C ALA A 240 -1.80 8.29 11.88
N THR A 241 -3.10 8.44 12.11
CA THR A 241 -3.64 9.48 12.98
C THR A 241 -3.48 9.12 14.46
N LEU A 242 -3.28 10.14 15.29
CA LEU A 242 -3.27 9.98 16.76
C LEU A 242 -4.68 9.69 17.29
N SER A 243 -4.76 9.05 18.45
CA SER A 243 -6.02 8.67 19.11
C SER A 243 -7.05 9.78 19.19
N GLY A 244 -6.65 10.99 19.60
CA GLY A 244 -7.56 12.15 19.67
C GLY A 244 -8.07 12.59 18.29
N SER A 245 -7.24 12.53 17.25
CA SER A 245 -7.65 12.84 15.88
C SER A 245 -8.53 11.74 15.27
N LEU A 246 -8.38 10.49 15.71
CA LEU A 246 -9.20 9.35 15.27
C LEU A 246 -10.55 9.32 15.98
N LEU A 247 -10.55 9.39 17.31
CA LEU A 247 -11.71 9.16 18.18
C LEU A 247 -12.40 10.45 18.65
N GLY A 248 -11.79 11.62 18.40
CA GLY A 248 -12.22 12.90 18.93
C GLY A 248 -11.54 13.25 20.25
N ASP A 249 -11.56 14.52 20.57
CA ASP A 249 -10.92 15.06 21.78
C ASP A 249 -11.71 16.28 22.30
N VAL A 250 -11.42 16.68 23.52
CA VAL A 250 -11.92 17.91 24.14
C VAL A 250 -10.75 18.85 24.36
N ARG A 251 -10.78 20.00 23.68
CA ARG A 251 -9.70 21.00 23.80
C ARG A 251 -9.53 21.45 25.24
N HIS A 252 -8.31 21.55 25.66
CA HIS A 252 -7.98 22.15 26.95
C HIS A 252 -8.25 23.66 26.92
N ASP A 253 -8.90 24.20 27.98
CA ASP A 253 -9.09 25.63 28.11
C ASP A 253 -7.83 26.29 28.72
N PRO A 254 -7.10 27.14 27.96
CA PRO A 254 -5.90 27.79 28.48
C PRO A 254 -6.20 28.85 29.57
N PHE A 255 -7.46 29.26 29.76
CA PHE A 255 -7.86 30.35 30.65
C PHE A 255 -8.32 29.92 32.05
N GLN A 256 -8.05 28.68 32.49
CA GLN A 256 -8.38 28.19 33.84
C GLN A 256 -7.85 29.06 35.02
N SER A 257 -7.08 30.11 34.73
CA SER A 257 -6.50 30.99 35.75
C SER A 257 -7.13 32.36 35.83
N GLY A 258 -8.48 32.47 35.79
CA GLY A 258 -9.20 33.69 36.13
C GLY A 258 -10.02 34.38 35.04
N GLY A 259 -10.24 33.72 33.91
CA GLY A 259 -11.16 34.15 32.84
C GLY A 259 -12.50 33.42 32.86
N MET A 260 -13.45 33.81 31.98
CA MET A 260 -14.66 33.04 31.76
C MET A 260 -14.31 31.71 31.10
N GLU A 261 -14.73 30.62 31.73
CA GLU A 261 -14.50 29.25 31.22
C GLU A 261 -15.26 29.04 29.89
N THR A 262 -14.60 28.50 28.89
CA THR A 262 -15.24 28.14 27.62
C THR A 262 -16.18 26.95 27.87
N PRO A 263 -17.48 27.02 27.46
CA PRO A 263 -18.41 25.93 27.67
C PRO A 263 -17.91 24.59 27.12
N ALA A 264 -18.20 23.48 27.83
CA ALA A 264 -17.70 22.16 27.47
C ALA A 264 -18.05 21.75 26.05
N HIS A 265 -19.28 22.04 25.57
CA HIS A 265 -19.72 21.71 24.21
C HIS A 265 -18.92 22.44 23.11
N ASP A 266 -18.39 23.65 23.37
CA ASP A 266 -17.57 24.40 22.42
C ASP A 266 -16.15 23.83 22.30
N ARG A 267 -15.67 23.15 23.34
CA ARG A 267 -14.32 22.54 23.38
C ARG A 267 -14.25 21.18 22.70
N VAL A 268 -15.41 20.54 22.44
CA VAL A 268 -15.46 19.23 21.80
C VAL A 268 -15.05 19.31 20.33
N GLU A 269 -14.12 18.44 19.92
CA GLU A 269 -13.65 18.31 18.53
C GLU A 269 -13.94 16.90 17.99
N PRO A 270 -14.53 16.79 16.78
CA PRO A 270 -14.88 15.50 16.21
C PRO A 270 -13.64 14.74 15.72
N GLY A 271 -13.55 13.46 16.01
CA GLY A 271 -12.54 12.55 15.42
C GLY A 271 -12.87 12.17 13.98
N ALA A 272 -11.93 11.47 13.35
CA ALA A 272 -12.08 10.95 11.99
C ALA A 272 -13.32 10.04 11.86
N ILE A 273 -13.61 9.21 12.87
CA ILE A 273 -14.80 8.34 12.90
C ILE A 273 -16.10 9.12 12.79
N HIS A 274 -16.18 10.30 13.44
CA HIS A 274 -17.37 11.15 13.42
C HIS A 274 -17.47 11.92 12.10
N ARG A 275 -16.34 12.43 11.58
CA ARG A 275 -16.30 13.10 10.27
C ARG A 275 -16.63 12.16 9.12
N ALA A 276 -16.39 10.86 9.28
CA ALA A 276 -16.73 9.83 8.30
C ALA A 276 -18.20 9.37 8.39
N HIS A 277 -19.02 9.97 9.26
CA HIS A 277 -20.44 9.62 9.42
C HIS A 277 -21.17 9.60 8.08
N LYS A 278 -21.90 8.50 7.79
CA LYS A 278 -22.57 8.19 6.51
C LYS A 278 -21.66 8.07 5.29
N GLY A 279 -20.35 8.08 5.48
CA GLY A 279 -19.34 7.96 4.43
C GLY A 279 -18.35 6.82 4.65
N VAL A 280 -17.10 7.04 4.24
CA VAL A 280 -16.01 6.07 4.27
C VAL A 280 -14.92 6.56 5.21
N LEU A 281 -14.53 5.70 6.15
CA LEU A 281 -13.31 5.84 6.95
C LEU A 281 -12.24 4.92 6.33
N TYR A 282 -11.19 5.52 5.79
CA TYR A 282 -10.05 4.81 5.21
C TYR A 282 -8.87 4.83 6.17
N ILE A 283 -8.26 3.67 6.39
CA ILE A 283 -7.06 3.52 7.22
C ILE A 283 -6.08 2.63 6.48
N ASP A 284 -4.99 3.20 5.96
CA ASP A 284 -3.87 2.42 5.44
C ASP A 284 -2.95 1.98 6.58
N GLU A 285 -2.28 0.87 6.40
CA GLU A 285 -1.39 0.29 7.40
C GLU A 285 -2.07 0.16 8.78
N VAL A 286 -3.23 -0.49 8.81
CA VAL A 286 -4.08 -0.66 10.01
C VAL A 286 -3.34 -1.24 11.22
N ASN A 287 -2.23 -1.95 10.99
CA ASN A 287 -1.32 -2.48 12.02
C ASN A 287 -0.58 -1.39 12.81
N LEU A 288 -0.48 -0.17 12.29
CA LEU A 288 0.14 0.96 13.00
C LEU A 288 -0.76 1.54 14.10
N LEU A 289 -2.07 1.26 14.04
CA LEU A 289 -2.99 1.63 15.10
C LEU A 289 -2.68 0.83 16.37
N ARG A 290 -2.68 1.51 17.51
CA ARG A 290 -2.56 0.85 18.80
C ARG A 290 -3.74 -0.08 19.05
N LEU A 291 -3.51 -1.10 19.88
CA LEU A 291 -4.54 -2.10 20.20
C LEU A 291 -5.82 -1.49 20.76
N GLU A 292 -5.68 -0.46 21.60
CA GLU A 292 -6.79 0.30 22.19
C GLU A 292 -7.61 1.05 21.14
N GLU A 293 -6.96 1.61 20.12
CA GLU A 293 -7.60 2.30 19.01
C GLU A 293 -8.37 1.33 18.12
N GLN A 294 -7.81 0.15 17.87
CA GLN A 294 -8.49 -0.92 17.15
C GLN A 294 -9.73 -1.43 17.91
N GLN A 295 -9.67 -1.51 19.24
CA GLN A 295 -10.82 -1.86 20.08
C GLN A 295 -11.89 -0.77 20.08
N ALA A 296 -11.50 0.51 20.15
CA ALA A 296 -12.42 1.63 20.03
C ALA A 296 -13.12 1.67 18.67
N LEU A 297 -12.39 1.41 17.58
CA LEU A 297 -12.99 1.26 16.25
C LEU A 297 -14.01 0.12 16.19
N LEU A 298 -13.69 -1.02 16.82
CA LEU A 298 -14.62 -2.16 16.88
C LEU A 298 -15.92 -1.76 17.58
N THR A 299 -15.84 -1.05 18.71
CA THR A 299 -17.01 -0.52 19.44
C THR A 299 -17.80 0.46 18.57
N ALA A 300 -17.13 1.42 17.93
CA ALA A 300 -17.76 2.39 17.05
C ALA A 300 -18.49 1.74 15.85
N MET A 301 -17.91 0.68 15.29
CA MET A 301 -18.53 -0.11 14.21
C MET A 301 -19.75 -0.91 14.67
N GLN A 302 -19.78 -1.36 15.92
CA GLN A 302 -20.87 -2.14 16.50
C GLN A 302 -22.05 -1.24 16.88
N GLU A 303 -21.78 -0.18 17.63
CA GLU A 303 -22.78 0.72 18.18
C GLU A 303 -23.21 1.83 17.21
N ARG A 304 -22.43 2.06 16.13
CA ARG A 304 -22.60 3.18 15.17
C ARG A 304 -22.62 4.54 15.83
N ALA A 305 -22.13 4.62 17.05
CA ALA A 305 -21.99 5.83 17.85
C ALA A 305 -20.81 5.67 18.81
N PHE A 306 -20.08 6.76 19.06
CA PHE A 306 -18.95 6.74 19.98
C PHE A 306 -18.85 8.07 20.73
N PRO A 307 -18.73 8.06 22.08
CA PRO A 307 -18.63 9.29 22.84
C PRO A 307 -17.25 9.93 22.68
N ILE A 308 -17.22 11.27 22.63
CA ILE A 308 -15.97 12.04 22.65
C ILE A 308 -15.64 12.37 24.10
N SER A 309 -14.43 11.99 24.56
CA SER A 309 -13.95 12.25 25.92
C SER A 309 -12.60 12.94 25.90
N GLY A 310 -12.40 13.92 26.76
CA GLY A 310 -11.09 14.54 26.97
C GLY A 310 -10.11 13.58 27.61
N ARG A 311 -8.93 13.41 27.02
CA ARG A 311 -7.85 12.53 27.52
C ARG A 311 -6.75 13.34 28.21
N SER A 312 -7.08 14.28 29.08
CA SER A 312 -6.07 15.03 29.81
C SER A 312 -5.57 14.22 31.03
N GLU A 313 -4.43 13.57 30.90
CA GLU A 313 -3.73 12.89 32.01
C GLU A 313 -3.24 13.86 33.12
N ARG A 314 -3.31 15.18 32.87
CA ARG A 314 -2.74 16.22 33.74
C ARG A 314 -3.79 17.12 34.42
N SER A 315 -5.07 16.93 34.17
CA SER A 315 -6.11 17.76 34.74
C SER A 315 -6.86 16.99 35.84
N SER A 316 -6.79 17.50 37.08
CA SER A 316 -7.62 17.06 38.19
C SER A 316 -9.06 17.61 38.11
N GLY A 317 -9.47 18.19 36.98
CA GLY A 317 -10.82 18.68 36.70
C GLY A 317 -11.76 17.60 36.20
N ALA A 318 -13.05 17.89 36.18
CA ALA A 318 -14.10 16.98 35.71
C ALA A 318 -13.85 16.54 34.26
N LEU A 319 -13.93 15.23 34.03
CA LEU A 319 -13.78 14.62 32.70
C LEU A 319 -15.00 14.97 31.85
N THR A 320 -14.82 15.79 30.80
CA THR A 320 -15.89 16.04 29.84
C THR A 320 -16.04 14.83 28.94
N LYS A 321 -17.27 14.29 28.87
CA LYS A 321 -17.64 13.16 28.01
C LYS A 321 -18.98 13.46 27.38
N THR A 322 -19.07 13.45 26.04
CA THR A 322 -20.33 13.69 25.34
C THR A 322 -21.30 12.51 25.45
N GLU A 323 -22.59 12.73 25.21
CA GLU A 323 -23.48 11.65 24.76
C GLU A 323 -22.83 10.92 23.58
N PRO A 324 -23.19 9.64 23.30
CA PRO A 324 -22.68 8.92 22.14
C PRO A 324 -22.96 9.68 20.85
N VAL A 325 -21.89 10.11 20.15
CA VAL A 325 -21.95 10.84 18.90
C VAL A 325 -22.13 9.86 17.74
N PRO A 326 -23.12 10.04 16.85
CA PRO A 326 -23.29 9.17 15.69
C PRO A 326 -22.02 9.07 14.83
N CYS A 327 -21.62 7.84 14.48
CA CYS A 327 -20.46 7.54 13.64
C CYS A 327 -20.69 6.30 12.75
N ASP A 328 -21.83 6.30 12.02
CA ASP A 328 -22.17 5.22 11.07
C ASP A 328 -21.35 5.37 9.79
N PHE A 329 -20.17 4.77 9.76
CA PHE A 329 -19.21 4.80 8.64
C PHE A 329 -18.96 3.40 8.08
N ILE A 330 -18.50 3.33 6.84
CA ILE A 330 -17.91 2.12 6.27
C ILE A 330 -16.41 2.16 6.49
N LEU A 331 -15.87 1.20 7.24
CA LEU A 331 -14.42 1.06 7.41
C LEU A 331 -13.83 0.36 6.20
N ILE A 332 -12.83 0.98 5.58
CA ILE A 332 -11.94 0.35 4.62
C ILE A 332 -10.53 0.35 5.25
N ALA A 333 -10.15 -0.79 5.82
CA ALA A 333 -8.81 -1.02 6.32
C ALA A 333 -7.92 -1.52 5.18
N ALA A 334 -6.72 -1.00 5.08
CA ALA A 334 -5.75 -1.42 4.07
C ALA A 334 -4.39 -1.74 4.70
N GLY A 335 -3.57 -2.49 3.98
CA GLY A 335 -2.21 -2.81 4.40
C GLY A 335 -1.52 -3.75 3.42
N ASN A 336 -0.29 -4.15 3.79
CA ASN A 336 0.41 -5.26 3.17
C ASN A 336 0.06 -6.59 3.88
N LEU A 337 0.67 -7.69 3.46
CA LEU A 337 0.42 -9.00 4.08
C LEU A 337 0.81 -9.02 5.57
N ASP A 338 1.89 -8.33 5.94
CA ASP A 338 2.39 -8.25 7.32
C ASP A 338 1.43 -7.47 8.24
N ALA A 339 0.66 -6.54 7.68
CA ALA A 339 -0.34 -5.78 8.41
C ALA A 339 -1.41 -6.69 9.06
N ILE A 340 -1.67 -7.86 8.48
CA ILE A 340 -2.60 -8.84 9.03
C ILE A 340 -2.13 -9.36 10.40
N GLN A 341 -0.81 -9.51 10.60
CA GLN A 341 -0.24 -10.02 11.86
C GLN A 341 -0.37 -9.01 13.00
N GLY A 342 -0.30 -7.71 12.69
CA GLY A 342 -0.46 -6.62 13.67
C GLY A 342 -1.92 -6.23 13.96
N MET A 343 -2.88 -6.86 13.28
CA MET A 343 -4.30 -6.52 13.41
C MET A 343 -4.94 -7.27 14.58
N HIS A 344 -5.78 -6.56 15.36
CA HIS A 344 -6.51 -7.19 16.48
C HIS A 344 -7.45 -8.29 15.94
N PRO A 345 -7.41 -9.53 16.50
CA PRO A 345 -8.18 -10.65 15.98
C PRO A 345 -9.70 -10.39 15.92
N ALA A 346 -10.27 -9.68 16.91
CA ALA A 346 -11.69 -9.36 16.93
C ALA A 346 -12.08 -8.36 15.81
N LEU A 347 -11.24 -7.36 15.52
CA LEU A 347 -11.47 -6.42 14.43
C LEU A 347 -11.45 -7.14 13.08
N ARG A 348 -10.45 -8.00 12.85
CA ARG A 348 -10.37 -8.82 11.64
C ARG A 348 -11.56 -9.76 11.50
N SER A 349 -11.94 -10.45 12.60
CA SER A 349 -13.10 -11.35 12.62
C SER A 349 -14.40 -10.60 12.27
N ARG A 350 -14.56 -9.36 12.76
CA ARG A 350 -15.72 -8.52 12.45
C ARG A 350 -15.78 -8.16 10.97
N ILE A 351 -14.65 -7.73 10.39
CA ILE A 351 -14.60 -7.41 8.96
C ILE A 351 -14.87 -8.66 8.13
N ARG A 352 -14.22 -9.78 8.45
CA ARG A 352 -14.38 -11.05 7.72
C ARG A 352 -15.80 -11.60 7.81
N GLY A 353 -16.46 -11.51 8.98
CA GLY A 353 -17.80 -12.08 9.20
C GLY A 353 -18.93 -11.24 8.61
N TYR A 354 -18.76 -9.93 8.50
CA TYR A 354 -19.81 -8.99 8.06
C TYR A 354 -19.38 -8.08 6.91
N GLY A 355 -18.27 -8.34 6.27
CA GLY A 355 -17.70 -7.51 5.23
C GLY A 355 -16.97 -8.33 4.18
N TYR A 356 -15.98 -7.71 3.56
CA TYR A 356 -15.21 -8.31 2.48
C TYR A 356 -13.70 -8.18 2.73
N GLU A 357 -12.95 -9.23 2.40
CA GLU A 357 -11.50 -9.20 2.29
C GLU A 357 -11.13 -9.24 0.80
N VAL A 358 -10.26 -8.33 0.34
CA VAL A 358 -9.86 -8.21 -1.06
C VAL A 358 -8.34 -8.17 -1.16
N TYR A 359 -7.80 -9.02 -2.02
CA TYR A 359 -6.40 -8.92 -2.41
C TYR A 359 -6.28 -7.99 -3.63
N VAL A 360 -5.46 -6.95 -3.49
CA VAL A 360 -5.21 -5.95 -4.53
C VAL A 360 -3.99 -6.38 -5.33
N ASN A 361 -4.18 -6.67 -6.61
CA ASN A 361 -3.16 -7.20 -7.48
C ASN A 361 -2.03 -6.20 -7.72
N SER A 362 -0.78 -6.69 -7.76
CA SER A 362 0.41 -5.92 -8.13
C SER A 362 0.75 -6.00 -9.63
N GLU A 363 0.10 -6.92 -10.35
CA GLU A 363 0.30 -7.13 -11.79
C GLU A 363 -1.02 -7.50 -12.48
N MET A 364 -1.11 -7.28 -13.78
CA MET A 364 -2.22 -7.69 -14.64
C MET A 364 -1.70 -8.35 -15.92
N PRO A 365 -2.50 -9.18 -16.62
CA PRO A 365 -2.12 -9.75 -17.92
C PRO A 365 -1.82 -8.66 -18.96
N ASP A 366 -0.82 -8.89 -19.81
CA ASP A 366 -0.46 -7.98 -20.90
C ASP A 366 -1.35 -8.20 -22.12
N THR A 367 -2.60 -7.75 -22.03
CA THR A 367 -3.60 -7.79 -23.09
C THR A 367 -3.76 -6.44 -23.74
N ALA A 368 -4.30 -6.39 -24.95
CA ALA A 368 -4.58 -5.14 -25.65
C ALA A 368 -5.47 -4.18 -24.83
N ARG A 369 -6.47 -4.74 -24.14
CA ARG A 369 -7.36 -4.03 -23.21
C ARG A 369 -6.56 -3.40 -22.06
N ASN A 370 -5.65 -4.13 -21.44
CA ASN A 370 -4.87 -3.66 -20.29
C ASN A 370 -3.78 -2.67 -20.71
N ARG A 371 -3.19 -2.81 -21.91
CA ARG A 371 -2.30 -1.78 -22.48
C ARG A 371 -3.05 -0.46 -22.69
N ARG A 372 -4.29 -0.47 -23.24
CA ARG A 372 -5.14 0.73 -23.35
C ARG A 372 -5.47 1.36 -22.00
N ARG A 373 -5.71 0.54 -20.98
CA ARG A 373 -5.94 1.03 -19.59
C ARG A 373 -4.72 1.76 -19.03
N LEU A 374 -3.50 1.26 -19.31
CA LEU A 374 -2.29 1.98 -18.92
C LEU A 374 -2.08 3.28 -19.71
N ILE A 375 -2.44 3.33 -20.99
CA ILE A 375 -2.47 4.59 -21.75
C ILE A 375 -3.41 5.59 -21.06
N ARG A 376 -4.60 5.14 -20.66
CA ARG A 376 -5.54 5.97 -19.90
C ARG A 376 -4.96 6.41 -18.56
N PHE A 377 -4.22 5.54 -17.86
CA PHE A 377 -3.53 5.92 -16.62
C PHE A 377 -2.55 7.08 -16.86
N ILE A 378 -1.75 7.03 -17.94
CA ILE A 378 -0.83 8.12 -18.27
C ILE A 378 -1.62 9.43 -18.48
N ALA A 379 -2.71 9.39 -19.25
CA ALA A 379 -3.59 10.53 -19.44
C ALA A 379 -4.20 11.05 -18.11
N GLN A 380 -4.56 10.17 -17.20
CA GLN A 380 -5.07 10.53 -15.86
C GLN A 380 -4.00 11.25 -15.02
N GLU A 381 -2.75 10.77 -15.04
CA GLU A 381 -1.65 11.41 -14.30
C GLU A 381 -1.32 12.81 -14.86
N VAL A 382 -1.35 12.97 -16.19
CA VAL A 382 -1.19 14.29 -16.84
C VAL A 382 -2.30 15.26 -16.41
N ARG A 383 -3.57 14.80 -16.47
CA ARG A 383 -4.72 15.66 -16.10
C ARG A 383 -4.81 15.97 -14.61
N ARG A 384 -4.17 15.18 -13.75
CA ARG A 384 -4.15 15.42 -12.31
C ARG A 384 -3.49 16.74 -11.94
N ASP A 385 -2.52 17.17 -12.75
CA ASP A 385 -1.78 18.41 -12.55
C ASP A 385 -2.41 19.62 -13.26
N LEU A 386 -3.51 19.41 -14.03
CA LEU A 386 -4.28 20.50 -14.65
C LEU A 386 -4.83 21.45 -13.58
N GLY A 387 -4.61 22.75 -13.77
CA GLY A 387 -5.00 23.80 -12.81
C GLY A 387 -4.01 24.02 -11.67
N THR A 388 -2.89 23.29 -11.63
CA THR A 388 -1.75 23.59 -10.77
C THR A 388 -0.77 24.54 -11.49
N SER A 389 0.19 25.09 -10.75
CA SER A 389 1.25 25.92 -11.36
C SER A 389 2.25 25.13 -12.21
N ARG A 390 2.06 23.82 -12.37
CA ARG A 390 2.92 22.91 -13.12
C ARG A 390 2.08 21.95 -13.96
N GLU A 391 1.52 22.46 -15.05
CA GLU A 391 0.83 21.63 -16.04
C GLU A 391 1.89 20.94 -16.93
N ILE A 392 2.02 19.61 -16.81
CA ILE A 392 2.95 18.84 -17.65
C ILE A 392 2.35 18.61 -19.03
N PRO A 393 3.18 18.57 -20.11
CA PRO A 393 2.72 18.31 -21.47
C PRO A 393 2.14 16.89 -21.63
N HIS A 394 1.24 16.73 -22.60
CA HIS A 394 0.76 15.41 -23.01
C HIS A 394 1.87 14.55 -23.63
N PHE A 395 1.70 13.24 -23.62
CA PHE A 395 2.69 12.26 -24.07
C PHE A 395 2.33 11.73 -25.45
N ASP A 396 3.31 11.67 -26.36
CA ASP A 396 3.15 11.07 -27.68
C ASP A 396 3.21 9.52 -27.63
N LYS A 397 2.94 8.86 -28.76
CA LYS A 397 2.99 7.39 -28.86
C LYS A 397 4.35 6.81 -28.46
N SER A 398 5.44 7.51 -28.82
CA SER A 398 6.80 7.03 -28.53
C SER A 398 7.09 7.01 -27.03
N ALA A 399 6.68 8.06 -26.33
CA ALA A 399 6.79 8.15 -24.88
C ALA A 399 5.93 7.09 -24.15
N VAL A 400 4.68 6.94 -24.61
CA VAL A 400 3.76 5.93 -24.07
C VAL A 400 4.31 4.52 -24.26
N ALA A 401 4.93 4.21 -25.42
CA ALA A 401 5.56 2.91 -25.64
C ALA A 401 6.64 2.60 -24.60
N ILE A 402 7.52 3.56 -24.29
CA ILE A 402 8.57 3.38 -23.27
C ILE A 402 7.96 3.17 -21.88
N ILE A 403 6.87 3.87 -21.51
CA ILE A 403 6.21 3.69 -20.22
C ILE A 403 5.55 2.30 -20.14
N LEU A 404 4.90 1.83 -21.21
CA LEU A 404 4.33 0.48 -21.27
C LEU A 404 5.42 -0.59 -21.14
N ARG A 405 6.55 -0.43 -21.81
CA ARG A 405 7.71 -1.31 -21.69
C ARG A 405 8.29 -1.31 -20.27
N GLU A 406 8.31 -0.15 -19.62
CA GLU A 406 8.72 -0.05 -18.23
C GLU A 406 7.73 -0.78 -17.30
N ALA A 407 6.42 -0.74 -17.59
CA ALA A 407 5.42 -1.51 -16.86
C ALA A 407 5.61 -3.02 -17.02
N GLN A 408 5.97 -3.50 -18.23
CA GLN A 408 6.36 -4.90 -18.45
C GLN A 408 7.61 -5.27 -17.65
N ARG A 409 8.66 -4.43 -17.72
CA ARG A 409 9.93 -4.65 -17.02
C ARG A 409 9.73 -4.75 -15.49
N ARG A 410 8.89 -3.85 -14.93
CA ARG A 410 8.59 -3.83 -13.48
C ARG A 410 7.68 -4.97 -13.04
N ALA A 411 6.91 -5.58 -13.93
CA ALA A 411 6.17 -6.80 -13.63
C ALA A 411 7.12 -8.00 -13.41
N GLY A 412 8.32 -7.98 -14.03
CA GLY A 412 9.33 -9.02 -13.86
C GLY A 412 8.93 -10.38 -14.48
N ARG A 413 7.83 -10.42 -15.24
CA ARG A 413 7.31 -11.63 -15.90
C ARG A 413 6.81 -11.28 -17.31
N ARG A 414 7.15 -12.13 -18.28
CA ARG A 414 6.65 -12.00 -19.65
C ARG A 414 5.12 -12.16 -19.67
N GLY A 415 4.43 -11.32 -20.45
CA GLY A 415 2.97 -11.34 -20.55
C GLY A 415 2.24 -10.73 -19.34
N LYS A 416 2.94 -9.94 -18.52
CA LYS A 416 2.38 -9.19 -17.39
C LYS A 416 2.75 -7.71 -17.47
N LEU A 417 1.88 -6.88 -16.88
CA LEU A 417 2.06 -5.44 -16.69
C LEU A 417 1.96 -5.11 -15.22
N SER A 418 2.86 -4.28 -14.72
CA SER A 418 2.87 -3.85 -13.33
C SER A 418 1.72 -2.90 -13.02
N LEU A 419 1.08 -3.12 -11.88
CA LEU A 419 0.07 -2.24 -11.28
C LEU A 419 0.65 -1.37 -10.14
N ARG A 420 1.96 -1.27 -10.01
CA ARG A 420 2.60 -0.32 -9.10
C ARG A 420 2.53 1.09 -9.70
N LEU A 421 1.30 1.58 -9.75
CA LEU A 421 0.96 2.81 -10.45
C LEU A 421 1.60 4.07 -9.85
N ARG A 422 1.92 4.05 -8.54
CA ARG A 422 2.64 5.17 -7.90
C ARG A 422 4.01 5.41 -8.52
N GLU A 423 4.75 4.33 -8.80
CA GLU A 423 6.09 4.40 -9.38
C GLU A 423 6.05 4.79 -10.86
N LEU A 424 5.10 4.20 -11.62
CA LEU A 424 4.87 4.58 -13.02
C LEU A 424 4.41 6.04 -13.14
N GLY A 425 3.53 6.50 -12.26
CA GLY A 425 3.10 7.91 -12.20
C GLY A 425 4.26 8.84 -11.83
N GLY A 426 5.20 8.39 -10.97
CA GLY A 426 6.44 9.12 -10.71
C GLY A 426 7.26 9.33 -11.97
N LEU A 427 7.43 8.28 -12.78
CA LEU A 427 8.13 8.35 -14.07
C LEU A 427 7.44 9.31 -15.04
N VAL A 428 6.10 9.25 -15.13
CA VAL A 428 5.30 10.16 -15.97
C VAL A 428 5.53 11.61 -15.55
N ARG A 429 5.42 11.93 -14.26
CA ARG A 429 5.62 13.30 -13.78
C ARG A 429 7.02 13.84 -14.08
N ILE A 430 8.07 13.08 -13.81
CA ILE A 430 9.46 13.51 -14.06
C ILE A 430 9.71 13.68 -15.57
N ALA A 431 9.16 12.80 -16.42
CA ALA A 431 9.26 12.96 -17.88
C ALA A 431 8.52 14.20 -18.36
N GLY A 432 7.35 14.51 -17.78
CA GLY A 432 6.61 15.74 -18.04
C GLY A 432 7.37 16.99 -17.60
N ASP A 433 7.99 16.96 -16.41
CA ASP A 433 8.83 18.07 -15.92
C ASP A 433 10.01 18.34 -16.88
N LEU A 434 10.70 17.29 -17.35
CA LEU A 434 11.78 17.45 -18.33
C LEU A 434 11.29 18.05 -19.65
N ALA A 435 10.15 17.59 -20.16
CA ALA A 435 9.57 18.14 -21.38
C ALA A 435 9.16 19.62 -21.20
N MET A 436 8.67 19.99 -20.03
CA MET A 436 8.33 21.36 -19.67
C MET A 436 9.59 22.25 -19.57
N GLU A 437 10.67 21.75 -18.95
CA GLU A 437 11.95 22.45 -18.86
C GLU A 437 12.56 22.73 -20.24
N GLU A 438 12.39 21.81 -21.18
CA GLU A 438 12.83 21.96 -22.58
C GLU A 438 11.86 22.80 -23.43
N GLY A 439 10.70 23.20 -22.88
CA GLY A 439 9.67 23.94 -23.61
C GLY A 439 9.00 23.12 -24.72
N ALA A 440 8.99 21.78 -24.58
CA ALA A 440 8.40 20.89 -25.57
C ALA A 440 6.87 20.91 -25.50
N ALA A 441 6.19 20.92 -26.65
CA ALA A 441 4.72 20.88 -26.71
C ALA A 441 4.16 19.51 -26.26
N VAL A 442 4.93 18.43 -26.47
CA VAL A 442 4.58 17.06 -26.06
C VAL A 442 5.81 16.34 -25.51
N ALA A 443 5.59 15.48 -24.51
CA ALA A 443 6.63 14.62 -23.99
C ALA A 443 6.89 13.44 -24.93
N THR A 444 8.16 13.19 -25.24
CA THR A 444 8.62 12.16 -26.18
C THR A 444 9.36 11.03 -25.46
N ALA A 445 9.73 9.98 -26.19
CA ALA A 445 10.54 8.88 -25.69
C ALA A 445 11.84 9.35 -25.02
N ALA A 446 12.48 10.42 -25.56
CA ALA A 446 13.71 10.96 -25.00
C ALA A 446 13.52 11.48 -23.57
N HIS A 447 12.43 12.18 -23.30
CA HIS A 447 12.10 12.68 -21.96
C HIS A 447 11.84 11.53 -20.96
N VAL A 448 11.14 10.46 -21.39
CA VAL A 448 10.89 9.28 -20.54
C VAL A 448 12.20 8.54 -20.22
N LEU A 449 13.08 8.38 -21.21
CA LEU A 449 14.40 7.76 -20.98
C LEU A 449 15.28 8.63 -20.07
N GLY A 450 15.24 9.96 -20.24
CA GLY A 450 15.89 10.92 -19.35
C GLY A 450 15.36 10.80 -17.92
N ALA A 451 14.05 10.79 -17.77
CA ALA A 451 13.37 10.62 -16.49
C ALA A 451 13.77 9.30 -15.80
N ARG A 452 13.86 8.18 -16.53
CA ARG A 452 14.30 6.90 -15.98
C ARG A 452 15.73 6.95 -15.41
N ASN A 453 16.60 7.76 -16.00
CA ASN A 453 17.97 7.94 -15.50
C ASN A 453 18.02 8.82 -14.25
N ILE A 454 17.19 9.86 -14.16
CA ILE A 454 17.11 10.78 -13.02
C ILE A 454 16.37 10.12 -11.84
N ALA A 455 15.28 9.41 -12.12
CA ALA A 455 14.41 8.77 -11.13
C ALA A 455 14.89 7.37 -10.71
N LYS A 456 16.18 7.07 -10.82
CA LYS A 456 16.72 5.81 -10.36
C LYS A 456 16.45 5.62 -8.86
N PRO A 457 15.89 4.48 -8.41
CA PRO A 457 15.78 4.15 -7.00
C PRO A 457 17.13 4.24 -6.30
N LEU A 458 17.13 4.51 -4.99
CA LEU A 458 18.36 4.64 -4.20
C LEU A 458 19.19 3.34 -4.25
N GLU A 459 18.54 2.20 -4.20
CA GLU A 459 19.15 0.87 -4.32
C GLU A 459 19.90 0.73 -5.65
N GLN A 460 19.32 1.20 -6.75
CA GLN A 460 19.97 1.22 -8.05
C GLN A 460 21.19 2.15 -8.08
N GLN A 461 21.10 3.31 -7.47
CA GLN A 461 22.22 4.26 -7.38
C GLN A 461 23.37 3.67 -6.53
N VAL A 462 23.04 2.98 -5.43
CA VAL A 462 24.02 2.28 -4.59
C VAL A 462 24.67 1.13 -5.37
N ALA A 463 23.86 0.32 -6.08
CA ALA A 463 24.37 -0.76 -6.91
C ALA A 463 25.31 -0.26 -8.00
N ASP A 464 24.93 0.83 -8.70
CA ASP A 464 25.78 1.44 -9.73
C ASP A 464 27.14 1.85 -9.16
N ARG A 465 27.15 2.55 -8.00
CA ARG A 465 28.40 2.94 -7.33
C ARG A 465 29.24 1.75 -6.84
N MET A 466 28.58 0.68 -6.38
CA MET A 466 29.28 -0.55 -6.00
C MET A 466 29.95 -1.20 -7.21
N ILE A 467 29.28 -1.25 -8.36
CA ILE A 467 29.84 -1.80 -9.59
C ILE A 467 31.06 -0.98 -10.02
N GLU A 468 30.96 0.35 -10.07
CA GLU A 468 32.06 1.28 -10.40
C GLU A 468 33.25 1.05 -9.46
N ARG A 469 33.03 1.09 -8.14
CA ARG A 469 34.07 0.88 -7.15
C ARG A 469 34.78 -0.48 -7.30
N ARG A 470 34.03 -1.54 -7.58
CA ARG A 470 34.59 -2.89 -7.77
C ARG A 470 35.43 -2.98 -9.05
N GLN A 471 35.03 -2.29 -10.11
CA GLN A 471 35.82 -2.17 -11.34
C GLN A 471 37.13 -1.42 -11.07
N ASP A 472 37.09 -0.29 -10.37
CA ASP A 472 38.25 0.53 -10.03
C ASP A 472 39.29 -0.25 -9.21
N TYR A 473 38.85 -1.10 -8.29
CA TYR A 473 39.73 -1.92 -7.47
C TYR A 473 40.05 -3.30 -8.09
N ALA A 474 39.68 -3.54 -9.34
CA ALA A 474 39.86 -4.84 -10.02
C ALA A 474 39.37 -6.05 -9.20
N MET A 475 38.35 -5.87 -8.36
CA MET A 475 37.76 -6.94 -7.55
C MET A 475 36.94 -7.91 -8.39
N VAL A 476 36.48 -7.45 -9.55
CA VAL A 476 35.74 -8.26 -10.52
C VAL A 476 36.71 -8.89 -11.49
N VAL A 477 36.75 -10.23 -11.47
CA VAL A 477 37.48 -11.00 -12.45
C VAL A 477 36.50 -11.49 -13.52
N ASN A 478 36.58 -10.90 -14.71
CA ASN A 478 35.67 -11.17 -15.83
C ASN A 478 36.37 -11.89 -17.00
N SER A 479 37.63 -12.39 -16.78
CA SER A 479 38.41 -13.08 -17.78
C SER A 479 39.40 -14.05 -17.13
N GLY A 480 39.83 -15.07 -17.90
CA GLY A 480 40.74 -16.11 -17.43
C GLY A 480 40.02 -17.22 -16.68
N GLU A 481 40.77 -17.96 -15.90
CA GLU A 481 40.37 -19.22 -15.27
C GLU A 481 40.79 -19.24 -13.79
N ARG A 482 39.93 -19.71 -12.90
CA ARG A 482 40.23 -19.81 -11.45
C ARG A 482 39.60 -21.09 -10.88
N VAL A 483 40.31 -21.76 -9.99
CA VAL A 483 39.78 -22.87 -9.19
C VAL A 483 39.08 -22.30 -7.96
N GLY A 484 37.91 -22.81 -7.64
CA GLY A 484 37.17 -22.44 -6.44
C GLY A 484 36.59 -21.02 -6.42
N ARG A 485 36.62 -20.28 -7.54
CA ARG A 485 36.06 -18.90 -7.62
C ARG A 485 34.99 -18.80 -8.70
N VAL A 486 33.82 -18.26 -8.32
CA VAL A 486 32.65 -18.09 -9.20
C VAL A 486 32.08 -16.69 -9.02
N ASN A 487 31.67 -16.07 -10.11
CA ASN A 487 30.92 -14.84 -10.06
C ASN A 487 29.43 -15.14 -9.83
N GLY A 488 28.93 -14.89 -8.63
CA GLY A 488 27.51 -14.97 -8.29
C GLY A 488 26.78 -13.66 -8.56
N LEU A 489 25.45 -13.72 -8.62
CA LEU A 489 24.59 -12.58 -8.80
C LEU A 489 23.57 -12.50 -7.65
N ALA A 490 23.44 -11.33 -7.06
CA ALA A 490 22.51 -11.03 -5.98
C ALA A 490 21.65 -9.79 -6.31
N VAL A 491 20.65 -9.50 -5.48
CA VAL A 491 19.86 -8.28 -5.54
C VAL A 491 19.97 -7.52 -4.23
N LEU A 492 20.00 -6.19 -4.31
CA LEU A 492 19.85 -5.28 -3.18
C LEU A 492 18.37 -4.94 -3.03
N GLY A 493 17.91 -4.74 -1.80
CA GLY A 493 16.55 -4.28 -1.51
C GLY A 493 15.50 -5.38 -1.31
N ALA A 494 15.85 -6.65 -1.39
CA ALA A 494 14.92 -7.76 -1.19
C ALA A 494 14.18 -7.71 0.18
N ASN A 495 14.85 -7.20 1.23
CA ASN A 495 14.31 -7.11 2.59
C ASN A 495 13.62 -5.78 2.93
N SER A 496 13.68 -4.79 2.05
CA SER A 496 13.12 -3.46 2.30
C SER A 496 11.63 -3.34 1.93
N GLY A 497 11.01 -4.42 1.44
CA GLY A 497 9.62 -4.39 0.94
C GLY A 497 9.45 -3.52 -0.31
N LEU A 498 10.54 -3.03 -0.87
CA LEU A 498 10.58 -2.26 -2.10
C LEU A 498 10.67 -3.21 -3.29
N SER A 499 9.96 -2.88 -4.34
CA SER A 499 9.80 -3.73 -5.51
C SER A 499 10.91 -3.66 -6.53
N ASP A 500 11.77 -2.67 -6.43
CA ASP A 500 12.85 -2.45 -7.38
C ASP A 500 14.09 -3.22 -6.94
N PHE A 501 14.29 -4.37 -7.57
CA PHE A 501 15.50 -5.15 -7.40
C PHE A 501 16.65 -4.50 -8.17
N SER A 502 17.70 -4.16 -7.45
CA SER A 502 18.95 -3.71 -8.05
C SER A 502 19.96 -4.84 -8.01
N GLY A 503 20.37 -5.31 -9.19
CA GLY A 503 21.33 -6.40 -9.30
C GLY A 503 22.74 -5.96 -8.93
N ILE A 504 23.45 -6.86 -8.26
CA ILE A 504 24.88 -6.75 -8.00
C ILE A 504 25.59 -8.06 -8.34
N MET A 505 26.86 -7.97 -8.73
CA MET A 505 27.73 -9.15 -8.89
C MET A 505 28.43 -9.43 -7.58
N LEU A 506 28.44 -10.68 -7.14
CA LEU A 506 28.98 -11.13 -5.87
C LEU A 506 29.90 -12.33 -6.07
N PRO A 507 31.23 -12.14 -6.12
CA PRO A 507 32.16 -13.25 -6.23
C PRO A 507 32.10 -14.14 -4.98
N VAL A 508 32.06 -15.45 -5.20
CA VAL A 508 32.15 -16.50 -4.17
C VAL A 508 33.43 -17.26 -4.33
N GLU A 509 34.18 -17.43 -3.26
CA GLU A 509 35.39 -18.22 -3.21
C GLU A 509 35.22 -19.40 -2.27
N ALA A 510 35.67 -20.58 -2.70
CA ALA A 510 35.71 -21.80 -1.91
C ALA A 510 37.13 -22.33 -1.83
N LEU A 511 37.57 -22.68 -0.62
CA LEU A 511 38.82 -23.39 -0.36
C LEU A 511 38.49 -24.68 0.38
N VAL A 512 39.06 -25.78 -0.12
CA VAL A 512 38.87 -27.12 0.48
C VAL A 512 40.20 -27.62 0.96
N THR A 513 40.30 -27.97 2.24
CA THR A 513 41.51 -28.53 2.86
C THR A 513 41.19 -29.85 3.55
N PRO A 514 42.14 -30.83 3.60
CA PRO A 514 41.93 -32.07 4.34
C PRO A 514 41.66 -31.78 5.83
N SER A 515 40.61 -32.42 6.39
CA SER A 515 40.28 -32.28 7.81
C SER A 515 41.18 -33.15 8.67
N GLN A 516 41.71 -32.59 9.76
CA GLN A 516 42.49 -33.36 10.76
C GLN A 516 41.52 -33.96 11.78
N GLY A 517 41.29 -35.28 11.73
CA GLY A 517 40.50 -35.98 12.74
C GLY A 517 39.09 -36.43 12.36
N GLY A 518 38.71 -36.41 11.08
CA GLY A 518 37.48 -37.04 10.59
C GLY A 518 36.18 -36.32 10.94
N GLY A 519 36.23 -35.00 11.21
CA GLY A 519 35.05 -34.19 11.54
C GLY A 519 35.03 -32.88 10.74
N GLY A 520 35.13 -32.95 9.41
CA GLY A 520 35.20 -31.79 8.53
C GLY A 520 34.11 -30.75 8.80
N LYS A 521 34.50 -29.48 8.82
CA LYS A 521 33.64 -28.35 9.14
C LYS A 521 33.44 -27.46 7.92
N ILE A 522 32.28 -26.85 7.85
CA ILE A 522 31.99 -25.87 6.82
C ILE A 522 31.98 -24.48 7.48
N HIS A 523 32.87 -23.64 7.00
CA HIS A 523 33.00 -22.24 7.46
C HIS A 523 32.56 -21.30 6.34
N ALA A 524 31.44 -20.59 6.58
CA ALA A 524 30.96 -19.61 5.63
C ALA A 524 31.10 -18.19 6.25
N THR A 525 31.77 -17.31 5.51
CA THR A 525 32.07 -15.92 5.91
C THR A 525 31.57 -14.94 4.89
N GLY A 526 31.32 -13.66 5.30
CA GLY A 526 30.84 -12.58 4.40
C GLY A 526 29.44 -12.06 4.69
N GLY A 527 29.01 -12.04 5.99
CA GLY A 527 27.75 -11.42 6.38
C GLY A 527 26.48 -12.17 5.92
N LEU A 528 26.53 -13.48 5.91
CA LEU A 528 25.44 -14.36 5.46
C LEU A 528 24.25 -14.33 6.41
N SER A 529 23.05 -14.19 5.85
CA SER A 529 21.79 -14.44 6.57
C SER A 529 21.63 -15.91 6.93
N ASP A 530 20.67 -16.23 7.79
CA ASP A 530 20.43 -17.62 8.19
C ASP A 530 19.96 -18.47 7.02
N LEU A 531 19.16 -17.92 6.08
CA LEU A 531 18.78 -18.62 4.84
C LEU A 531 19.99 -18.96 3.96
N ALA A 532 20.95 -18.06 3.85
CA ALA A 532 22.17 -18.33 3.09
C ALA A 532 23.05 -19.39 3.76
N LYS A 533 23.08 -19.47 5.10
CA LYS A 533 23.76 -20.55 5.85
C LYS A 533 23.08 -21.91 5.66
N GLU A 534 21.73 -21.93 5.66
CA GLU A 534 20.97 -23.14 5.33
C GLU A 534 21.25 -23.60 3.91
N SER A 535 21.35 -22.68 2.96
CA SER A 535 21.73 -22.96 1.58
C SER A 535 23.09 -23.67 1.50
N VAL A 536 24.08 -23.19 2.23
CA VAL A 536 25.41 -23.83 2.31
C VAL A 536 25.30 -25.26 2.86
N THR A 537 24.49 -25.49 3.88
CA THR A 537 24.25 -26.79 4.48
C THR A 537 23.58 -27.75 3.49
N ASN A 538 22.55 -27.29 2.78
CA ASN A 538 21.83 -28.06 1.76
C ASN A 538 22.75 -28.43 0.58
N VAL A 539 23.52 -27.47 0.07
CA VAL A 539 24.51 -27.67 -0.99
C VAL A 539 25.53 -28.72 -0.60
N SER A 540 25.98 -28.70 0.64
CA SER A 540 26.96 -29.68 1.13
C SER A 540 26.41 -31.12 1.14
N ALA A 541 25.13 -31.28 1.50
CA ALA A 541 24.44 -32.56 1.44
C ALA A 541 24.30 -33.06 -0.01
N VAL A 542 23.99 -32.17 -0.94
CA VAL A 542 23.89 -32.46 -2.38
C VAL A 542 25.27 -32.89 -2.92
N ILE A 543 26.33 -32.15 -2.61
CA ILE A 543 27.69 -32.44 -3.07
C ILE A 543 28.14 -33.80 -2.56
N LYS A 544 27.94 -34.13 -1.28
CA LYS A 544 28.25 -35.43 -0.70
C LYS A 544 27.61 -36.57 -1.49
N LYS A 545 26.36 -36.40 -1.89
CA LYS A 545 25.61 -37.40 -2.65
C LYS A 545 26.06 -37.50 -4.11
N LEU A 546 26.33 -36.37 -4.74
CA LEU A 546 26.65 -36.30 -6.18
C LEU A 546 28.12 -36.65 -6.49
N THR A 547 29.08 -36.22 -5.68
CA THR A 547 30.50 -36.50 -5.95
C THR A 547 30.97 -37.82 -5.37
N GLY A 548 30.22 -38.41 -4.44
CA GLY A 548 30.61 -39.61 -3.72
C GLY A 548 31.76 -39.40 -2.72
N LYS A 549 32.31 -38.19 -2.60
CA LYS A 549 33.35 -37.85 -1.63
C LYS A 549 32.73 -37.58 -0.26
N ASN A 550 33.35 -38.07 0.78
CA ASN A 550 32.90 -37.82 2.13
C ASN A 550 33.36 -36.40 2.54
N ILE A 551 32.39 -35.45 2.57
CA ILE A 551 32.65 -34.05 2.96
C ILE A 551 33.23 -33.95 4.37
N SER A 552 32.98 -34.94 5.26
CA SER A 552 33.54 -34.97 6.59
C SER A 552 35.08 -35.16 6.61
N ASP A 553 35.70 -35.53 5.47
CA ASP A 553 37.16 -35.66 5.34
C ASP A 553 37.83 -34.31 4.97
N TYR A 554 37.01 -33.27 4.76
CA TYR A 554 37.48 -31.96 4.31
C TYR A 554 36.91 -30.82 5.17
N ASP A 555 37.76 -29.83 5.43
CA ASP A 555 37.31 -28.53 5.93
C ASP A 555 37.06 -27.60 4.72
N ILE A 556 35.84 -27.09 4.62
CA ILE A 556 35.39 -26.27 3.48
C ILE A 556 35.22 -24.83 3.99
N HIS A 557 35.99 -23.94 3.41
CA HIS A 557 35.89 -22.51 3.65
C HIS A 557 35.22 -21.82 2.46
N ILE A 558 34.12 -21.09 2.70
CA ILE A 558 33.38 -20.32 1.70
C ILE A 558 33.43 -18.87 2.11
N GLN A 559 33.84 -18.03 1.18
CA GLN A 559 33.86 -16.59 1.38
C GLN A 559 33.06 -15.88 0.29
N PHE A 560 32.13 -15.06 0.70
CA PHE A 560 31.55 -14.05 -0.15
C PHE A 560 32.44 -12.80 -0.07
N VAL A 561 32.99 -12.39 -1.20
CA VAL A 561 34.02 -11.33 -1.27
C VAL A 561 33.44 -9.93 -1.02
N ASP A 562 32.28 -9.84 -0.37
CA ASP A 562 31.66 -8.57 0.01
C ASP A 562 31.00 -8.63 1.39
N THR A 563 30.95 -7.47 2.05
CA THR A 563 30.47 -7.32 3.43
C THR A 563 28.99 -6.89 3.55
N HIS A 564 28.30 -6.72 2.45
CA HIS A 564 26.93 -6.16 2.42
C HIS A 564 25.81 -7.21 2.55
N GLY A 565 25.97 -8.20 3.38
CA GLY A 565 24.94 -9.17 3.72
C GLY A 565 24.28 -9.84 2.50
N VAL A 566 24.44 -11.13 2.34
CA VAL A 566 23.73 -11.93 1.32
C VAL A 566 22.50 -12.55 1.98
N ASP A 567 21.34 -12.28 1.43
CA ASP A 567 20.10 -12.89 1.85
C ASP A 567 19.51 -13.76 0.74
N GLY A 568 18.92 -14.89 1.14
CA GLY A 568 18.26 -15.82 0.25
C GLY A 568 19.15 -16.96 -0.26
N ASP A 569 18.49 -17.89 -0.93
CA ASP A 569 19.04 -19.15 -1.45
C ASP A 569 19.51 -19.07 -2.91
N SER A 570 19.37 -17.90 -3.55
CA SER A 570 19.66 -17.70 -4.97
C SER A 570 21.15 -17.84 -5.37
N ALA A 571 22.04 -17.96 -4.38
CA ALA A 571 23.47 -18.22 -4.58
C ALA A 571 23.81 -19.71 -4.52
N SER A 572 22.85 -20.63 -4.33
CA SER A 572 23.10 -22.06 -4.09
C SER A 572 23.91 -22.73 -5.21
N ILE A 573 23.55 -22.46 -6.49
CA ILE A 573 24.34 -23.02 -7.62
C ILE A 573 25.74 -22.43 -7.68
N THR A 574 25.94 -21.18 -7.31
CA THR A 574 27.24 -20.51 -7.26
C THR A 574 28.12 -21.14 -6.20
N ILE A 575 27.58 -21.38 -4.99
CA ILE A 575 28.25 -22.04 -3.88
C ILE A 575 28.64 -23.49 -4.27
N ALA A 576 27.68 -24.24 -4.83
CA ALA A 576 27.92 -25.63 -5.27
C ALA A 576 29.04 -25.71 -6.30
N THR A 577 29.02 -24.83 -7.30
CA THR A 577 30.04 -24.77 -8.35
C THR A 577 31.43 -24.44 -7.79
N ALA A 578 31.51 -23.48 -6.87
CA ALA A 578 32.78 -23.10 -6.23
C ALA A 578 33.37 -24.26 -5.42
N ILE A 579 32.55 -24.95 -4.61
CA ILE A 579 32.98 -26.09 -3.79
C ILE A 579 33.40 -27.24 -4.69
N ILE A 580 32.63 -27.62 -5.70
CA ILE A 580 32.95 -28.73 -6.61
C ILE A 580 34.24 -28.43 -7.37
N SER A 581 34.42 -27.22 -7.87
CA SER A 581 35.65 -26.79 -8.52
C SER A 581 36.87 -26.92 -7.60
N ALA A 582 36.77 -26.48 -6.36
CA ALA A 582 37.83 -26.57 -5.36
C ALA A 582 38.13 -28.05 -4.97
N LEU A 583 37.07 -28.87 -4.82
CA LEU A 583 37.17 -30.28 -4.42
C LEU A 583 37.77 -31.15 -5.52
N GLU A 584 37.42 -30.88 -6.78
CA GLU A 584 37.91 -31.63 -7.95
C GLU A 584 39.15 -30.98 -8.60
N ASN A 585 39.53 -29.78 -8.12
CA ASN A 585 40.62 -28.95 -8.65
C ASN A 585 40.47 -28.65 -10.15
N ILE A 586 39.25 -28.40 -10.60
CA ILE A 586 38.93 -28.07 -11.99
C ILE A 586 38.64 -26.56 -12.08
N PRO A 587 39.35 -25.81 -12.93
CA PRO A 587 39.13 -24.36 -13.03
C PRO A 587 37.80 -24.00 -13.68
N ILE A 588 37.30 -22.80 -13.32
CA ILE A 588 36.03 -22.20 -13.78
C ILE A 588 36.34 -21.02 -14.69
N HIS A 589 35.56 -20.86 -15.76
CA HIS A 589 35.57 -19.67 -16.61
C HIS A 589 35.18 -18.42 -15.83
N GLN A 590 36.02 -17.38 -15.83
CA GLN A 590 35.70 -16.14 -15.11
C GLN A 590 34.89 -15.13 -15.93
N ASN A 591 34.67 -15.35 -17.22
CA ASN A 591 33.76 -14.58 -18.07
C ASN A 591 32.27 -15.00 -17.90
N LEU A 592 32.00 -15.86 -16.91
CA LEU A 592 30.72 -16.44 -16.60
C LEU A 592 30.24 -15.94 -15.22
N ALA A 593 28.94 -15.64 -15.11
CA ALA A 593 28.28 -15.45 -13.84
C ALA A 593 27.03 -16.33 -13.76
N MET A 594 26.60 -16.63 -12.55
CA MET A 594 25.42 -17.48 -12.34
C MET A 594 24.57 -17.08 -11.16
N THR A 595 23.31 -17.48 -11.22
CA THR A 595 22.36 -17.36 -10.12
C THR A 595 21.30 -18.46 -10.24
N GLY A 596 20.88 -18.99 -9.10
CA GLY A 596 19.84 -20.03 -9.02
C GLY A 596 19.83 -20.66 -7.64
N SER A 597 18.67 -21.09 -7.19
CA SER A 597 18.50 -21.94 -6.02
C SER A 597 18.73 -23.39 -6.42
N LEU A 598 19.07 -24.24 -5.45
CA LEU A 598 19.38 -25.67 -5.69
C LEU A 598 18.53 -26.54 -4.77
N SER A 599 17.76 -27.45 -5.37
CA SER A 599 17.04 -28.46 -4.61
C SER A 599 18.02 -29.52 -4.04
N VAL A 600 17.58 -30.20 -2.99
CA VAL A 600 18.36 -31.33 -2.40
C VAL A 600 18.53 -32.54 -3.36
N ARG A 601 17.90 -32.47 -4.53
CA ARG A 601 18.02 -33.47 -5.61
C ARG A 601 19.00 -33.09 -6.69
N GLY A 602 19.45 -31.81 -6.71
CA GLY A 602 20.34 -31.27 -7.73
C GLY A 602 19.64 -30.54 -8.86
N GLU A 603 18.34 -30.30 -8.73
CA GLU A 603 17.55 -29.47 -9.67
C GLU A 603 17.76 -27.99 -9.41
N VAL A 604 17.83 -27.19 -10.47
CA VAL A 604 17.97 -25.74 -10.38
C VAL A 604 16.60 -25.09 -10.31
N LEU A 605 16.33 -24.39 -9.21
CA LEU A 605 15.03 -23.79 -8.92
C LEU A 605 14.99 -22.30 -9.29
N PRO A 606 13.81 -21.78 -9.65
CA PRO A 606 13.64 -20.37 -10.03
C PRO A 606 13.92 -19.42 -8.86
N ILE A 607 14.33 -18.20 -9.23
CA ILE A 607 14.74 -17.15 -8.28
C ILE A 607 14.10 -15.79 -8.66
N GLY A 608 14.11 -14.84 -7.71
CA GLY A 608 13.63 -13.48 -7.96
C GLY A 608 14.67 -12.54 -8.57
N GLY A 609 14.20 -11.50 -9.27
CA GLY A 609 15.02 -10.39 -9.76
C GLY A 609 16.03 -10.76 -10.86
N VAL A 610 15.72 -11.76 -11.69
CA VAL A 610 16.63 -12.29 -12.71
C VAL A 610 17.07 -11.23 -13.71
N THR A 611 16.17 -10.38 -14.19
CA THR A 611 16.50 -9.31 -15.15
C THR A 611 17.54 -8.34 -14.57
N ALA A 612 17.34 -7.85 -13.35
CA ALA A 612 18.28 -6.95 -12.68
C ALA A 612 19.67 -7.61 -12.46
N LYS A 613 19.69 -8.89 -12.14
CA LYS A 613 20.92 -9.68 -11.99
C LYS A 613 21.69 -9.79 -13.31
N ILE A 614 21.00 -10.05 -14.41
CA ILE A 614 21.59 -10.11 -15.76
C ILE A 614 22.16 -8.74 -16.17
N GLU A 615 21.41 -7.67 -15.95
CA GLU A 615 21.87 -6.30 -16.24
C GLU A 615 23.12 -5.93 -15.43
N ALA A 616 23.21 -6.34 -14.16
CA ALA A 616 24.40 -6.12 -13.34
C ALA A 616 25.61 -6.88 -13.84
N ALA A 617 25.44 -8.13 -14.28
CA ALA A 617 26.50 -8.94 -14.89
C ALA A 617 27.00 -8.29 -16.18
N ALA A 618 26.09 -7.85 -17.05
CA ALA A 618 26.41 -7.15 -18.30
C ALA A 618 27.24 -5.87 -18.03
N ARG A 619 26.84 -5.05 -17.08
CA ARG A 619 27.55 -3.84 -16.65
C ARG A 619 28.94 -4.15 -16.07
N SER A 620 29.09 -5.31 -15.46
CA SER A 620 30.38 -5.78 -14.93
C SER A 620 31.29 -6.43 -16.00
N GLY A 621 30.86 -6.46 -17.27
CA GLY A 621 31.64 -6.99 -18.39
C GLY A 621 31.59 -8.52 -18.52
N ILE A 622 30.65 -9.19 -17.87
CA ILE A 622 30.42 -10.63 -18.02
C ILE A 622 29.68 -10.90 -19.33
N LYS A 623 30.08 -11.94 -20.05
CA LYS A 623 29.51 -12.31 -21.34
C LYS A 623 28.53 -13.47 -21.30
N THR A 624 28.68 -14.38 -20.35
CA THR A 624 27.84 -15.58 -20.22
C THR A 624 27.16 -15.59 -18.86
N ILE A 625 25.85 -15.78 -18.84
CA ILE A 625 25.08 -15.76 -17.59
C ILE A 625 24.21 -17.01 -17.53
N VAL A 626 24.44 -17.84 -16.52
CA VAL A 626 23.70 -19.07 -16.25
C VAL A 626 22.56 -18.77 -15.29
N ILE A 627 21.33 -19.11 -15.71
CA ILE A 627 20.11 -18.90 -14.93
C ILE A 627 19.21 -20.14 -14.95
N PRO A 628 18.28 -20.30 -14.00
CA PRO A 628 17.28 -21.35 -14.07
C PRO A 628 16.43 -21.22 -15.34
N ARG A 629 16.16 -22.33 -16.04
CA ARG A 629 15.32 -22.34 -17.26
C ARG A 629 13.92 -21.79 -16.98
N ALA A 630 13.35 -22.09 -15.82
CA ALA A 630 12.06 -21.57 -15.39
C ALA A 630 12.00 -20.03 -15.37
N ASN A 631 13.14 -19.35 -15.17
CA ASN A 631 13.21 -17.87 -15.18
C ASN A 631 13.37 -17.26 -16.58
N MET A 632 13.48 -18.04 -17.65
CA MET A 632 13.54 -17.46 -19.00
C MET A 632 12.34 -16.61 -19.35
N GLN A 633 11.17 -16.94 -18.81
CA GLN A 633 9.97 -16.14 -18.96
C GLN A 633 10.03 -14.78 -18.24
N ASP A 634 10.92 -14.61 -17.26
CA ASP A 634 11.06 -13.40 -16.45
C ASP A 634 12.16 -12.47 -16.99
N VAL A 635 12.88 -12.91 -18.03
CA VAL A 635 13.98 -12.14 -18.64
C VAL A 635 13.42 -11.10 -19.61
N LEU A 636 13.51 -9.83 -19.22
CA LEU A 636 13.07 -8.67 -19.97
C LEU A 636 14.20 -7.63 -20.02
N LEU A 637 15.15 -7.84 -20.94
CA LEU A 637 16.34 -7.00 -21.07
C LEU A 637 16.07 -5.78 -21.99
N ASP A 638 16.75 -4.68 -21.70
CA ASP A 638 16.92 -3.60 -22.67
C ASP A 638 17.79 -4.09 -23.83
N GLU A 639 17.50 -3.66 -25.04
CA GLU A 639 18.21 -4.04 -26.29
C GLU A 639 19.75 -3.90 -26.19
N LYS A 640 20.21 -2.89 -25.45
CA LYS A 640 21.64 -2.69 -25.19
C LYS A 640 22.29 -3.85 -24.43
N TYR A 641 21.56 -4.48 -23.50
CA TYR A 641 22.08 -5.61 -22.71
C TYR A 641 21.91 -6.94 -23.44
N GLU A 642 20.84 -7.11 -24.22
CA GLU A 642 20.66 -8.31 -25.06
C GLU A 642 21.84 -8.55 -26.01
N LYS A 643 22.43 -7.47 -26.53
CA LYS A 643 23.60 -7.53 -27.41
C LYS A 643 24.92 -7.80 -26.66
N MET A 644 24.96 -7.61 -25.34
CA MET A 644 26.18 -7.71 -24.54
C MET A 644 26.37 -9.09 -23.93
N VAL A 645 25.29 -9.84 -23.66
CA VAL A 645 25.33 -11.07 -22.87
C VAL A 645 24.64 -12.24 -23.56
N ASN A 646 25.17 -13.44 -23.32
CA ASN A 646 24.54 -14.70 -23.69
C ASN A 646 23.93 -15.33 -22.42
N VAL A 647 22.61 -15.49 -22.41
CA VAL A 647 21.88 -16.09 -21.29
C VAL A 647 21.70 -17.59 -21.52
N VAL A 648 22.22 -18.40 -20.62
CA VAL A 648 22.21 -19.86 -20.70
C VAL A 648 21.22 -20.40 -19.66
N PRO A 649 20.07 -20.98 -20.10
CA PRO A 649 19.12 -21.62 -19.21
C PRO A 649 19.54 -23.03 -18.83
N VAL A 650 19.46 -23.38 -17.54
CA VAL A 650 19.80 -24.69 -16.99
C VAL A 650 18.69 -25.22 -16.08
N ASP A 651 18.56 -26.56 -16.03
CA ASP A 651 17.59 -27.27 -15.21
C ASP A 651 18.23 -28.02 -14.05
N SER A 652 19.54 -28.35 -14.16
CA SER A 652 20.22 -29.20 -13.21
C SER A 652 21.67 -28.78 -12.97
N LEU A 653 22.25 -29.27 -11.87
CA LEU A 653 23.62 -28.91 -11.47
C LEU A 653 24.68 -29.46 -12.43
N ASP A 654 24.45 -30.60 -13.09
CA ASP A 654 25.36 -31.15 -14.10
C ASP A 654 25.42 -30.23 -15.34
N GLU A 655 24.28 -29.67 -15.80
CA GLU A 655 24.27 -28.68 -16.86
C GLU A 655 25.04 -27.40 -16.44
N VAL A 656 24.91 -26.96 -15.18
CA VAL A 656 25.70 -25.82 -14.65
C VAL A 656 27.18 -26.12 -14.73
N MET A 657 27.61 -27.36 -14.33
CA MET A 657 29.02 -27.78 -14.39
C MET A 657 29.53 -27.86 -15.82
N GLU A 658 28.70 -28.28 -16.77
CA GLU A 658 29.09 -28.36 -18.18
C GLU A 658 29.47 -26.97 -18.73
N PHE A 659 28.71 -25.93 -18.39
CA PHE A 659 29.01 -24.57 -18.84
C PHE A 659 30.10 -23.87 -18.00
N ALA A 660 30.18 -24.15 -16.71
CA ALA A 660 31.08 -23.44 -15.81
C ALA A 660 32.51 -23.95 -15.84
N LEU A 661 32.68 -25.27 -15.89
CA LEU A 661 34.00 -25.91 -15.81
C LEU A 661 34.71 -25.91 -17.17
N ILE A 662 36.00 -25.72 -17.13
CA ILE A 662 36.85 -25.76 -18.32
C ILE A 662 37.08 -27.20 -18.76
N LYS A 663 37.35 -27.43 -20.05
CA LYS A 663 37.73 -28.76 -20.57
C LYS A 663 38.97 -29.26 -19.87
N HIS A 664 38.82 -30.24 -18.99
CA HIS A 664 39.86 -30.90 -18.22
C HIS A 664 39.59 -32.42 -18.21
N ALA A 665 40.61 -33.26 -18.13
CA ALA A 665 40.43 -34.70 -18.17
C ALA A 665 39.45 -35.29 -17.14
N GLY A 666 39.21 -34.59 -16.04
CA GLY A 666 38.22 -34.95 -15.01
C GLY A 666 36.80 -34.43 -15.24
N LYS A 667 36.58 -33.49 -16.17
CA LYS A 667 35.27 -32.83 -16.36
C LYS A 667 34.20 -33.79 -16.89
N GLU A 668 34.50 -34.50 -17.97
CA GLU A 668 33.53 -35.39 -18.65
C GLU A 668 33.04 -36.49 -17.69
N GLY A 669 33.95 -37.12 -16.95
CA GLY A 669 33.59 -38.14 -15.96
C GLY A 669 32.86 -37.58 -14.73
N LEU A 670 33.05 -36.30 -14.37
CA LEU A 670 32.31 -35.63 -13.31
C LEU A 670 30.89 -35.32 -13.74
N VAL A 671 30.71 -34.68 -14.90
CA VAL A 671 29.39 -34.30 -15.44
C VAL A 671 28.52 -35.53 -15.67
N GLU A 672 29.09 -36.61 -16.24
CA GLU A 672 28.38 -37.88 -16.44
C GLU A 672 27.96 -38.52 -15.11
N ARG A 673 28.79 -38.48 -14.07
CA ARG A 673 28.43 -38.99 -12.73
C ARG A 673 27.34 -38.16 -12.09
N LEU A 674 27.40 -36.84 -12.20
CA LEU A 674 26.38 -35.92 -11.67
C LEU A 674 25.04 -36.17 -12.36
N GLY A 675 25.00 -36.20 -13.69
CA GLY A 675 23.80 -36.47 -14.48
C GLY A 675 23.16 -37.81 -14.12
N ALA A 676 23.94 -38.88 -14.06
CA ALA A 676 23.44 -40.20 -13.71
C ALA A 676 22.85 -40.32 -12.30
N VAL A 677 23.32 -39.50 -11.35
CA VAL A 677 22.76 -39.46 -9.98
C VAL A 677 21.49 -38.62 -9.97
N ILE A 678 21.45 -37.47 -10.66
CA ILE A 678 20.29 -36.58 -10.75
C ILE A 678 19.15 -37.32 -11.44
N ASP A 679 19.37 -37.98 -12.56
CA ASP A 679 18.35 -38.76 -13.28
C ASP A 679 17.72 -39.89 -12.43
N ARG A 680 18.49 -40.50 -11.55
CA ARG A 680 17.96 -41.51 -10.60
C ARG A 680 17.10 -40.88 -9.51
N LEU A 681 17.32 -39.60 -9.16
CA LEU A 681 16.61 -38.89 -8.12
C LEU A 681 15.33 -38.21 -8.63
N THR A 682 15.35 -37.84 -9.90
CA THR A 682 14.27 -37.13 -10.61
C THR A 682 13.94 -37.90 -11.88
N PRO A 683 13.23 -39.05 -11.80
CA PRO A 683 12.79 -39.73 -13.01
C PRO A 683 11.86 -38.76 -13.78
N LEU A 684 12.28 -38.38 -14.98
CA LEU A 684 11.45 -37.55 -15.89
C LEU A 684 10.08 -38.23 -16.05
N PRO A 685 8.97 -37.46 -16.02
CA PRO A 685 7.69 -38.00 -16.39
C PRO A 685 7.84 -38.58 -17.81
N THR A 686 7.67 -39.87 -17.95
CA THR A 686 7.64 -40.56 -19.24
C THR A 686 6.68 -39.81 -20.14
N LYS A 687 7.21 -39.22 -21.24
CA LYS A 687 6.39 -38.63 -22.27
C LYS A 687 5.33 -39.69 -22.66
N SER A 688 4.08 -39.49 -22.30
CA SER A 688 3.00 -40.29 -22.81
C SER A 688 3.02 -40.14 -24.33
N THR A 689 3.48 -41.15 -25.02
CA THR A 689 3.27 -41.33 -26.45
C THR A 689 1.77 -41.43 -26.63
N SER A 690 1.11 -40.32 -26.92
CA SER A 690 -0.24 -40.30 -27.49
C SER A 690 -0.12 -40.85 -28.90
N ALA A 691 -0.60 -42.10 -29.05
CA ALA A 691 -0.89 -42.68 -30.35
C ALA A 691 -2.11 -41.95 -30.99
#